data_38890c9422dbdbcdd46c888a2ba4fa61
#
_entry.id   38890c9422dbdbcdd46c888a2ba4fa61
#
_cell.length_a   1.000
_cell.length_b   1.000
_cell.length_c   1.000
_cell.angle_alpha   90.00
_cell.angle_beta   90.00
_cell.angle_gamma   90.00
#
_symmetry.space_group_name_H-M   'P 1'
#
loop_
_entity.id
_entity.type
_entity.pdbx_description
1 polymer ?
#
loop_
_entity_poly.entity_id
_entity_poly.type
_entity_poly.pdbx_seq_one_letter_code
_entity_poly.pdbx_strand_id
1 'polypeptide(L)'
;MPDKDEQTKLEMKHRREEDDLYRKFAKHREEEDLRMKEEFREEWEKELERLSSRFEKEMTSVGGGRRKKKGLGDEEISLRLQQEREDLEKNMTLRRDRKKESITRKLLEHERAATAALVEKQSREMLDLINEKRSEYMRAESLYLDDDLDDDDADFGHGGRGSRSMGRTSKGHMGSTEEGIVGQDETAMLLEPYPSQPPAPSPPLVPKAHLYNHPIEFAQVDQIAISVAQEDQKTFTDLVRQLVGRCGSDVEKARTIFRWITVKNLNTMQFDDNLRGDTPMGLLRGIKHGTESYHVLFKRLCSYAGLHCVVIKGYSKSAGYQPGVRFEDNRFRNSWNAVYVAGAWRFVQCNWGARHLVNAKEVPKGGVVNSPSATSSPISGSSPSGKGKSDSLRYEYDDHYFLTDPREFIYEFYPLQPEWQLLKQPITLTEFEDLPFVRSLFFRYGLYFPDNNTKAVMNTDSTGAATIRIAMPPHMQSSLIFHYNLKSCDSESDTYDGVSLKRFVMQSVVGEIVAFRVHAPCSGSFLLDVFANAVTPREYLTGEPMKFKSVCKFRITCISLATVMVPLPDCAGGEWGPAKARRLFGLEPLSHPDALVFAGRSLHVKFRMRRPLAAFVAALHKNGADERRLSRYVSHTIEPYVPVDEANDVDRDAFVGDVVTFHVTFPEEGQYGLDIYTREAMPEGMESSEMAAGDTGLGVAAAAEKHLLTHCCKYLINSSKKN
;
A
#
# COMPACT_ATOMS: atom_id res chain seq x y z
N MET A 1 -27.03 23.89 16.38
CA MET A 1 -27.42 23.10 15.19
C MET A 1 -28.41 23.93 14.40
N PRO A 2 -28.35 23.99 13.05
CA PRO A 2 -29.32 24.73 12.26
C PRO A 2 -30.74 24.28 12.61
N ASP A 3 -31.69 25.19 12.52
CA ASP A 3 -33.12 24.88 12.72
C ASP A 3 -33.48 23.77 11.74
N LYS A 4 -34.15 22.73 12.23
CA LYS A 4 -34.50 21.54 11.45
C LYS A 4 -35.25 21.92 10.16
N ASP A 5 -36.01 23.01 10.20
CA ASP A 5 -36.79 23.47 9.05
C ASP A 5 -35.94 24.13 7.95
N GLU A 6 -34.88 24.90 8.31
CA GLU A 6 -33.99 25.55 7.32
C GLU A 6 -33.07 24.53 6.65
N GLN A 7 -32.53 23.60 7.42
CA GLN A 7 -31.76 22.52 6.87
C GLN A 7 -32.58 21.65 5.92
N THR A 8 -33.84 21.32 6.29
CA THR A 8 -34.75 20.55 5.43
C THR A 8 -35.10 21.31 4.15
N LYS A 9 -35.30 22.64 4.23
CA LYS A 9 -35.54 23.48 3.05
C LYS A 9 -34.33 23.47 2.09
N LEU A 10 -33.14 23.60 2.62
CA LEU A 10 -31.88 23.54 1.81
C LEU A 10 -31.70 22.17 1.16
N GLU A 11 -31.95 21.08 1.89
CA GLU A 11 -31.92 19.72 1.34
C GLU A 11 -32.95 19.52 0.22
N MET A 12 -34.16 20.03 0.37
CA MET A 12 -35.17 19.96 -0.71
C MET A 12 -34.77 20.76 -1.94
N LYS A 13 -34.09 21.92 -1.76
CA LYS A 13 -33.49 22.67 -2.88
C LYS A 13 -32.41 21.86 -3.59
N HIS A 14 -31.47 21.31 -2.84
CA HIS A 14 -30.40 20.48 -3.37
C HIS A 14 -30.94 19.27 -4.15
N ARG A 15 -31.94 18.61 -3.63
CA ARG A 15 -32.61 17.49 -4.28
C ARG A 15 -33.22 17.87 -5.64
N ARG A 16 -33.86 19.03 -5.74
CA ARG A 16 -34.43 19.54 -7.02
C ARG A 16 -33.30 19.79 -8.04
N GLU A 17 -32.22 20.42 -7.60
CA GLU A 17 -31.05 20.69 -8.46
C GLU A 17 -30.41 19.39 -8.98
N GLU A 18 -30.34 18.36 -8.16
CA GLU A 18 -29.87 17.04 -8.56
C GLU A 18 -30.81 16.36 -9.56
N ASP A 19 -32.12 16.36 -9.29
CA ASP A 19 -33.14 15.81 -10.19
C ASP A 19 -33.07 16.48 -11.57
N ASP A 20 -32.90 17.80 -11.62
CA ASP A 20 -32.80 18.56 -12.87
C ASP A 20 -31.50 18.23 -13.62
N LEU A 21 -30.39 18.04 -12.91
CA LEU A 21 -29.13 17.64 -13.50
C LEU A 21 -29.21 16.23 -14.10
N TYR A 22 -29.79 15.26 -13.38
CA TYR A 22 -30.00 13.90 -13.88
C TYR A 22 -30.92 13.82 -15.09
N ARG A 23 -31.99 14.64 -15.13
CA ARG A 23 -32.88 14.75 -16.32
C ARG A 23 -32.09 15.28 -17.53
N LYS A 24 -31.21 16.27 -17.32
CA LYS A 24 -30.34 16.79 -18.38
C LYS A 24 -29.39 15.71 -18.89
N PHE A 25 -28.81 14.91 -18.01
CA PHE A 25 -27.92 13.81 -18.40
C PHE A 25 -28.66 12.73 -19.21
N ALA A 26 -29.88 12.35 -18.75
CA ALA A 26 -30.66 11.35 -19.44
C ALA A 26 -30.99 11.81 -20.88
N LYS A 27 -31.46 13.05 -21.00
CA LYS A 27 -31.77 13.66 -22.30
C LYS A 27 -30.56 13.73 -23.21
N HIS A 28 -29.41 14.16 -22.70
CA HIS A 28 -28.18 14.26 -23.47
C HIS A 28 -27.67 12.89 -23.95
N ARG A 29 -27.77 11.85 -23.11
CA ARG A 29 -27.45 10.48 -23.52
C ARG A 29 -28.34 9.97 -24.65
N GLU A 30 -29.63 10.26 -24.58
CA GLU A 30 -30.61 9.88 -25.61
C GLU A 30 -30.32 10.60 -26.93
N GLU A 31 -30.05 11.89 -26.89
CA GLU A 31 -29.66 12.69 -28.07
C GLU A 31 -28.38 12.18 -28.73
N GLU A 32 -27.36 11.84 -27.95
CA GLU A 32 -26.09 11.30 -28.48
C GLU A 32 -26.27 9.88 -29.05
N ASP A 33 -27.09 9.04 -28.44
CA ASP A 33 -27.38 7.68 -28.97
C ASP A 33 -28.15 7.75 -30.30
N LEU A 34 -29.12 8.67 -30.42
CA LEU A 34 -29.84 8.93 -31.66
C LEU A 34 -28.89 9.43 -32.76
N ARG A 35 -28.06 10.43 -32.44
CA ARG A 35 -27.08 10.98 -33.40
C ARG A 35 -26.11 9.91 -33.88
N MET A 36 -25.60 9.10 -32.97
CA MET A 36 -24.68 8.00 -33.32
C MET A 36 -25.36 6.95 -34.23
N LYS A 37 -26.62 6.62 -33.99
CA LYS A 37 -27.39 5.69 -34.84
C LYS A 37 -27.60 6.22 -36.25
N GLU A 38 -27.89 7.52 -36.38
CA GLU A 38 -28.05 8.19 -37.68
C GLU A 38 -26.75 8.24 -38.47
N GLU A 39 -25.66 8.72 -37.83
CA GLU A 39 -24.34 8.77 -38.44
C GLU A 39 -23.88 7.37 -38.91
N PHE A 40 -24.11 6.33 -38.10
CA PHE A 40 -23.77 4.97 -38.44
C PHE A 40 -24.57 4.43 -39.62
N ARG A 41 -25.87 4.75 -39.67
CA ARG A 41 -26.74 4.37 -40.80
C ARG A 41 -26.23 4.97 -42.12
N GLU A 42 -25.91 6.29 -42.08
CA GLU A 42 -25.38 6.98 -43.28
C GLU A 42 -24.00 6.42 -43.73
N GLU A 43 -23.11 6.13 -42.77
CA GLU A 43 -21.82 5.50 -43.10
C GLU A 43 -22.01 4.11 -43.72
N TRP A 44 -22.94 3.31 -43.14
CA TRP A 44 -23.27 1.99 -43.66
C TRP A 44 -23.82 2.02 -45.05
N GLU A 45 -24.78 2.89 -45.35
CA GLU A 45 -25.38 3.09 -46.67
C GLU A 45 -24.30 3.48 -47.71
N LYS A 46 -23.41 4.42 -47.39
CA LYS A 46 -22.31 4.86 -48.25
C LYS A 46 -21.30 3.73 -48.56
N GLU A 47 -20.93 2.94 -47.56
CA GLU A 47 -19.98 1.84 -47.77
C GLU A 47 -20.62 0.69 -48.57
N LEU A 48 -21.90 0.40 -48.34
CA LEU A 48 -22.65 -0.58 -49.09
C LEU A 48 -22.82 -0.18 -50.55
N GLU A 49 -23.09 1.09 -50.85
CA GLU A 49 -23.18 1.63 -52.16
C GLU A 49 -21.83 1.57 -52.90
N ARG A 50 -20.74 1.89 -52.22
CA ARG A 50 -19.37 1.75 -52.78
C ARG A 50 -19.04 0.29 -53.13
N LEU A 51 -19.40 -0.64 -52.24
CA LEU A 51 -19.20 -2.06 -52.48
C LEU A 51 -19.99 -2.52 -53.69
N SER A 52 -21.27 -2.19 -53.75
CA SER A 52 -22.18 -2.54 -54.87
C SER A 52 -21.71 -1.98 -56.18
N SER A 53 -21.33 -0.69 -56.22
CA SER A 53 -20.81 -0.03 -57.47
C SER A 53 -19.51 -0.66 -57.93
N ARG A 54 -18.64 -1.09 -57.04
CA ARG A 54 -17.39 -1.79 -57.41
C ARG A 54 -17.67 -3.14 -58.08
N PHE A 55 -18.57 -3.95 -57.50
CA PHE A 55 -18.94 -5.23 -58.08
C PHE A 55 -19.75 -5.12 -59.36
N GLU A 56 -20.60 -4.11 -59.50
CA GLU A 56 -21.34 -3.82 -60.74
C GLU A 56 -20.39 -3.48 -61.90
N LYS A 57 -19.31 -2.71 -61.64
CA LYS A 57 -18.25 -2.47 -62.62
C LYS A 57 -17.44 -3.69 -62.94
N GLU A 58 -17.20 -4.59 -61.98
CA GLU A 58 -16.50 -5.85 -62.17
C GLU A 58 -17.34 -6.79 -63.05
N MET A 59 -18.66 -6.92 -62.76
CA MET A 59 -19.60 -7.69 -63.58
C MET A 59 -19.71 -7.17 -65.01
N THR A 60 -19.76 -5.85 -65.19
CA THR A 60 -19.80 -5.24 -66.56
C THR A 60 -18.50 -5.41 -67.34
N SER A 61 -17.35 -5.41 -66.67
CA SER A 61 -16.04 -5.62 -67.31
C SER A 61 -15.80 -7.07 -67.77
N VAL A 62 -16.37 -8.03 -67.10
CA VAL A 62 -16.29 -9.46 -67.44
C VAL A 62 -17.20 -9.83 -68.65
N GLY A 63 -18.26 -9.02 -68.93
CA GLY A 63 -19.21 -9.23 -70.05
C GLY A 63 -18.66 -8.86 -71.42
N GLY A 64 -17.46 -8.26 -71.58
CA GLY A 64 -16.91 -7.72 -72.86
C GLY A 64 -15.99 -8.67 -73.65
N GLY A 65 -15.68 -9.89 -73.22
CA GLY A 65 -14.74 -10.81 -73.85
C GLY A 65 -15.31 -12.19 -74.10
N ARG A 66 -15.63 -12.46 -75.41
CA ARG A 66 -15.93 -13.80 -76.08
C ARG A 66 -16.35 -14.97 -75.18
N ARG A 67 -17.65 -15.33 -75.37
CA ARG A 67 -18.28 -16.65 -75.09
C ARG A 67 -17.31 -17.78 -74.71
N LYS A 68 -17.28 -18.19 -73.46
CA LYS A 68 -17.28 -19.58 -72.96
C LYS A 68 -17.30 -19.60 -71.44
N LYS A 69 -18.26 -20.39 -70.91
CA LYS A 69 -18.55 -20.66 -69.48
C LYS A 69 -19.20 -19.52 -68.69
N LYS A 70 -20.45 -19.27 -68.96
CA LYS A 70 -21.29 -18.20 -68.37
C LYS A 70 -21.88 -18.56 -66.98
N GLY A 71 -21.48 -19.66 -66.36
CA GLY A 71 -22.08 -20.07 -65.06
C GLY A 71 -21.12 -20.07 -63.89
N LEU A 72 -19.83 -20.38 -64.09
CA LEU A 72 -18.89 -20.49 -62.95
C LEU A 72 -18.33 -19.13 -62.49
N GLY A 73 -18.21 -18.13 -63.35
CA GLY A 73 -17.67 -16.82 -63.03
C GLY A 73 -18.66 -15.93 -62.21
N ASP A 74 -19.94 -16.05 -62.54
CA ASP A 74 -21.00 -15.24 -61.91
C ASP A 74 -21.29 -15.74 -60.50
N GLU A 75 -21.22 -17.06 -60.24
CA GLU A 75 -21.34 -17.65 -58.91
C GLU A 75 -20.13 -17.29 -57.98
N GLU A 76 -18.92 -17.30 -58.54
CA GLU A 76 -17.70 -16.97 -57.83
C GLU A 76 -17.66 -15.50 -57.42
N ILE A 77 -18.09 -14.59 -58.31
CA ILE A 77 -18.23 -13.17 -58.02
C ILE A 77 -19.33 -12.91 -56.96
N SER A 78 -20.46 -13.61 -57.05
CA SER A 78 -21.55 -13.53 -56.07
C SER A 78 -21.11 -14.00 -54.69
N LEU A 79 -20.38 -15.11 -54.61
CA LEU A 79 -19.86 -15.62 -53.33
C LEU A 79 -18.84 -14.67 -52.70
N ARG A 80 -17.98 -14.06 -53.50
CA ARG A 80 -17.01 -13.07 -53.09
C ARG A 80 -17.67 -11.76 -52.61
N LEU A 81 -18.73 -11.30 -53.30
CA LEU A 81 -19.54 -10.17 -52.82
C LEU A 81 -20.16 -10.46 -51.47
N GLN A 82 -20.68 -11.69 -51.26
CA GLN A 82 -21.24 -12.07 -49.98
C GLN A 82 -20.19 -12.05 -48.88
N GLN A 83 -18.99 -12.58 -49.11
CA GLN A 83 -17.90 -12.59 -48.17
C GLN A 83 -17.44 -11.18 -47.82
N GLU A 84 -17.23 -10.32 -48.83
CA GLU A 84 -16.82 -8.90 -48.60
C GLU A 84 -17.91 -8.10 -47.87
N ARG A 85 -19.20 -8.43 -48.07
CA ARG A 85 -20.31 -7.83 -47.33
C ARG A 85 -20.29 -8.26 -45.87
N GLU A 86 -20.05 -9.54 -45.58
CA GLU A 86 -19.93 -10.06 -44.20
C GLU A 86 -18.72 -9.42 -43.47
N ASP A 87 -17.59 -9.27 -44.17
CA ASP A 87 -16.40 -8.62 -43.61
C ASP A 87 -16.61 -7.12 -43.41
N LEU A 88 -17.35 -6.46 -44.32
CA LEU A 88 -17.77 -5.05 -44.12
C LEU A 88 -18.67 -4.92 -42.88
N GLU A 89 -19.63 -5.82 -42.70
CA GLU A 89 -20.52 -5.83 -41.54
C GLU A 89 -19.75 -5.98 -40.21
N LYS A 90 -18.79 -6.91 -40.16
CA LYS A 90 -17.93 -7.11 -39.00
C LYS A 90 -17.08 -5.85 -38.70
N ASN A 91 -16.46 -5.28 -39.74
CA ASN A 91 -15.64 -4.09 -39.59
C ASN A 91 -16.47 -2.85 -39.14
N MET A 92 -17.66 -2.66 -39.71
CA MET A 92 -18.56 -1.59 -39.32
C MET A 92 -19.08 -1.77 -37.90
N THR A 93 -19.38 -3.00 -37.50
CA THR A 93 -19.79 -3.30 -36.11
C THR A 93 -18.66 -2.94 -35.14
N LEU A 94 -17.42 -3.34 -35.41
CA LEU A 94 -16.26 -2.96 -34.59
C LEU A 94 -16.03 -1.44 -34.53
N ARG A 95 -16.21 -0.73 -35.64
CA ARG A 95 -16.13 0.76 -35.66
C ARG A 95 -17.22 1.38 -34.82
N ARG A 96 -18.47 0.91 -34.93
CA ARG A 96 -19.60 1.34 -34.11
C ARG A 96 -19.32 1.17 -32.62
N ASP A 97 -18.85 -0.01 -32.23
CA ASP A 97 -18.60 -0.32 -30.82
C ASP A 97 -17.47 0.52 -30.23
N ARG A 98 -16.39 0.77 -30.97
CA ARG A 98 -15.32 1.69 -30.57
C ARG A 98 -15.81 3.15 -30.47
N LYS A 99 -16.65 3.61 -31.42
CA LYS A 99 -17.22 4.95 -31.38
C LYS A 99 -18.16 5.11 -30.20
N LYS A 100 -19.03 4.09 -29.95
CA LYS A 100 -19.92 4.03 -28.80
C LYS A 100 -19.15 4.11 -27.48
N GLU A 101 -18.09 3.34 -27.35
CA GLU A 101 -17.24 3.35 -26.15
C GLU A 101 -16.58 4.73 -25.94
N SER A 102 -16.08 5.36 -27.02
CA SER A 102 -15.49 6.70 -26.95
C SER A 102 -16.50 7.77 -26.54
N ILE A 103 -17.72 7.74 -27.09
CA ILE A 103 -18.81 8.69 -26.74
C ILE A 103 -19.25 8.45 -25.29
N THR A 104 -19.47 7.20 -24.89
CA THR A 104 -19.85 6.85 -23.53
C THR A 104 -18.83 7.35 -22.51
N ARG A 105 -17.53 7.21 -22.81
CA ARG A 105 -16.46 7.73 -21.95
C ARG A 105 -16.50 9.24 -21.81
N LYS A 106 -16.67 9.98 -22.91
CA LYS A 106 -16.79 11.45 -22.90
C LYS A 106 -18.02 11.93 -22.13
N LEU A 107 -19.15 11.28 -22.33
CA LEU A 107 -20.39 11.57 -21.59
C LEU A 107 -20.18 11.36 -20.10
N LEU A 108 -19.60 10.23 -19.70
CA LEU A 108 -19.32 9.91 -18.32
C LEU A 108 -18.35 10.92 -17.66
N GLU A 109 -17.31 11.36 -18.37
CA GLU A 109 -16.41 12.41 -17.89
C GLU A 109 -17.14 13.75 -17.69
N HIS A 110 -18.00 14.13 -18.64
CA HIS A 110 -18.79 15.34 -18.52
C HIS A 110 -19.80 15.26 -17.36
N GLU A 111 -20.51 14.15 -17.22
CA GLU A 111 -21.45 13.91 -16.12
C GLU A 111 -20.73 13.96 -14.78
N ARG A 112 -19.57 13.32 -14.65
CA ARG A 112 -18.75 13.39 -13.43
C ARG A 112 -18.32 14.80 -13.08
N ALA A 113 -17.88 15.58 -14.08
CA ALA A 113 -17.46 16.95 -13.86
C ALA A 113 -18.63 17.82 -13.38
N ALA A 114 -19.79 17.68 -14.00
CA ALA A 114 -21.00 18.45 -13.66
C ALA A 114 -21.54 18.05 -12.27
N THR A 115 -21.56 16.74 -11.93
CA THR A 115 -21.95 16.27 -10.60
C THR A 115 -20.97 16.79 -9.53
N ALA A 116 -19.67 16.74 -9.80
CA ALA A 116 -18.67 17.26 -8.87
C ALA A 116 -18.85 18.77 -8.60
N ALA A 117 -19.16 19.55 -9.66
CA ALA A 117 -19.43 20.99 -9.53
C ALA A 117 -20.71 21.28 -8.72
N LEU A 118 -21.76 20.48 -8.92
CA LEU A 118 -23.00 20.60 -8.14
C LEU A 118 -22.76 20.26 -6.67
N VAL A 119 -22.09 19.16 -6.37
CA VAL A 119 -21.74 18.76 -5.00
C VAL A 119 -20.86 19.81 -4.31
N GLU A 120 -19.92 20.41 -5.05
CA GLU A 120 -19.10 21.51 -4.54
C GLU A 120 -19.94 22.70 -4.11
N LYS A 121 -20.89 23.12 -4.95
CA LYS A 121 -21.85 24.19 -4.66
C LYS A 121 -22.71 23.84 -3.43
N GLN A 122 -23.33 22.68 -3.41
CA GLN A 122 -24.23 22.22 -2.34
C GLN A 122 -23.47 22.06 -1.02
N SER A 123 -22.23 21.55 -1.05
CA SER A 123 -21.37 21.43 0.12
C SER A 123 -21.05 22.78 0.73
N ARG A 124 -20.81 23.80 -0.11
CA ARG A 124 -20.59 25.18 0.35
C ARG A 124 -21.84 25.78 0.98
N GLU A 125 -22.98 25.68 0.31
CA GLU A 125 -24.28 26.18 0.82
C GLU A 125 -24.63 25.55 2.19
N MET A 126 -24.39 24.23 2.34
CA MET A 126 -24.63 23.54 3.62
C MET A 126 -23.69 24.02 4.72
N LEU A 127 -22.39 24.18 4.39
CA LEU A 127 -21.40 24.64 5.33
C LEU A 127 -21.67 26.09 5.77
N ASP A 128 -22.07 26.96 4.84
CA ASP A 128 -22.45 28.34 5.11
C ASP A 128 -23.63 28.41 6.09
N LEU A 129 -24.66 27.59 5.87
CA LEU A 129 -25.82 27.50 6.78
C LEU A 129 -25.41 27.07 8.20
N ILE A 130 -24.55 26.05 8.30
CA ILE A 130 -24.06 25.55 9.59
C ILE A 130 -23.22 26.62 10.31
N ASN A 131 -22.34 27.31 9.59
CA ASN A 131 -21.50 28.38 10.16
C ASN A 131 -22.34 29.59 10.59
N GLU A 132 -23.35 29.96 9.82
CA GLU A 132 -24.30 31.02 10.19
C GLU A 132 -25.00 30.70 11.52
N LYS A 133 -25.55 29.49 11.65
CA LYS A 133 -26.19 29.03 12.89
C LYS A 133 -25.24 28.91 14.07
N ARG A 134 -24.00 28.48 13.83
CA ARG A 134 -22.95 28.47 14.85
C ARG A 134 -22.66 29.88 15.35
N SER A 135 -22.57 30.85 14.45
CA SER A 135 -22.33 32.25 14.79
C SER A 135 -23.50 32.85 15.56
N GLU A 136 -24.75 32.54 15.20
CA GLU A 136 -25.94 32.94 15.92
C GLU A 136 -25.96 32.38 17.35
N TYR A 137 -25.62 31.08 17.51
CA TYR A 137 -25.55 30.43 18.82
C TYR A 137 -24.51 31.10 19.72
N MET A 138 -23.31 31.34 19.20
CA MET A 138 -22.21 31.99 19.96
C MET A 138 -22.58 33.42 20.35
N ARG A 139 -23.29 34.18 19.52
CA ARG A 139 -23.81 35.51 19.87
C ARG A 139 -24.87 35.43 20.96
N ALA A 140 -25.77 34.47 20.90
CA ALA A 140 -26.80 34.28 21.92
C ALA A 140 -26.16 33.90 23.28
N GLU A 141 -25.15 33.02 23.27
CA GLU A 141 -24.43 32.60 24.47
C GLU A 141 -23.64 33.77 25.09
N SER A 142 -23.05 34.66 24.28
CA SER A 142 -22.39 35.90 24.76
C SER A 142 -23.36 36.87 25.38
N LEU A 143 -24.59 36.98 24.89
CA LEU A 143 -25.61 37.84 25.48
C LEU A 143 -26.16 37.31 26.82
N TYR A 144 -26.22 35.98 27.01
CA TYR A 144 -26.59 35.39 28.30
C TYR A 144 -25.47 35.56 29.37
N LEU A 145 -24.18 35.62 28.96
CA LEU A 145 -23.08 35.82 29.88
C LEU A 145 -22.93 37.29 30.33
N ASP A 146 -23.42 38.26 29.53
CA ASP A 146 -23.44 39.69 29.90
C ASP A 146 -24.62 40.02 30.83
N ASP A 147 -25.72 39.30 30.82
CA ASP A 147 -26.88 39.52 31.70
C ASP A 147 -26.68 38.99 33.14
N ASP A 148 -25.74 38.04 33.34
CA ASP A 148 -25.41 37.50 34.67
C ASP A 148 -24.36 38.32 35.46
N LEU A 149 -23.89 39.45 34.91
CA LEU A 149 -22.89 40.31 35.57
C LEU A 149 -23.46 41.58 36.20
N ASP A 150 -24.77 41.85 36.07
CA ASP A 150 -25.37 43.09 36.55
C ASP A 150 -26.18 42.98 37.87
N ASP A 151 -26.17 41.86 38.59
CA ASP A 151 -26.97 41.66 39.80
C ASP A 151 -26.21 41.31 41.07
N ASP A 152 -25.00 41.88 41.32
CA ASP A 152 -24.37 41.85 42.64
C ASP A 152 -23.51 43.10 42.91
N ASP A 153 -24.13 44.26 43.05
CA ASP A 153 -23.56 45.40 43.72
C ASP A 153 -24.57 46.16 44.58
N ALA A 154 -24.78 45.67 45.79
CA ALA A 154 -25.38 46.48 46.86
C ALA A 154 -24.50 46.35 48.13
N ASP A 155 -23.80 47.43 48.40
CA ASP A 155 -23.49 47.91 49.73
C ASP A 155 -22.28 47.32 50.50
N PHE A 156 -21.18 48.02 50.53
CA PHE A 156 -20.57 48.54 51.76
C PHE A 156 -19.45 49.55 51.45
N GLY A 157 -19.66 50.77 52.03
CA GLY A 157 -18.88 51.94 51.75
C GLY A 157 -17.55 52.09 52.49
N HIS A 158 -16.92 53.17 52.14
CA HIS A 158 -15.86 53.98 52.78
C HIS A 158 -14.41 53.81 52.37
N GLY A 159 -13.95 54.85 51.72
CA GLY A 159 -12.77 55.57 52.17
C GLY A 159 -11.52 55.54 51.31
N GLY A 160 -11.28 56.59 50.55
CA GLY A 160 -9.94 57.14 50.56
C GLY A 160 -9.14 57.21 49.24
N ARG A 161 -9.34 58.31 48.55
CA ARG A 161 -8.31 59.22 47.96
C ARG A 161 -7.00 58.66 47.41
N GLY A 162 -6.73 59.00 46.14
CA GLY A 162 -5.45 59.56 45.80
C GLY A 162 -4.75 59.08 44.53
N SER A 163 -5.05 59.71 43.42
CA SER A 163 -4.12 60.55 42.65
C SER A 163 -2.96 59.90 41.83
N ARG A 164 -3.07 60.04 40.50
CA ARG A 164 -1.98 60.46 39.54
C ARG A 164 -0.67 59.68 39.56
N SER A 165 -0.07 59.33 38.50
CA SER A 165 0.23 59.86 37.17
C SER A 165 1.43 59.12 36.57
N MET A 166 1.48 59.01 35.30
CA MET A 166 2.64 59.13 34.39
C MET A 166 3.96 58.41 34.66
N GLY A 167 4.41 57.67 33.71
CA GLY A 167 5.67 58.03 33.09
C GLY A 167 6.75 56.96 32.97
N ARG A 168 7.00 56.54 31.78
CA ARG A 168 8.31 56.52 31.11
C ARG A 168 9.40 55.51 31.48
N THR A 169 9.72 54.68 30.48
CA THR A 169 11.05 54.30 29.94
C THR A 169 12.20 53.95 30.89
N SER A 170 12.80 52.77 30.75
CA SER A 170 14.06 52.54 30.00
C SER A 170 14.75 51.23 30.36
N LYS A 171 15.22 50.56 29.34
CA LYS A 171 16.50 49.82 29.13
C LYS A 171 17.24 49.24 30.34
N GLY A 172 17.58 47.94 30.17
CA GLY A 172 18.94 47.53 30.42
C GLY A 172 19.17 46.17 31.07
N HIS A 173 19.70 45.27 30.30
CA HIS A 173 20.80 44.33 30.55
C HIS A 173 20.60 42.99 31.27
N MET A 174 20.85 41.98 30.49
CA MET A 174 21.63 40.73 30.70
C MET A 174 21.60 40.03 32.06
N GLY A 175 21.25 38.75 31.99
CA GLY A 175 21.60 37.75 32.99
C GLY A 175 20.95 36.42 32.70
N SER A 176 21.72 35.52 32.10
CA SER A 176 21.45 34.14 31.85
C SER A 176 20.99 33.34 33.08
N THR A 177 19.97 32.53 32.97
CA THR A 177 19.95 31.13 33.49
C THR A 177 18.83 30.37 32.80
N GLU A 178 19.22 29.28 32.12
CA GLU A 178 18.34 28.24 31.67
C GLU A 178 17.72 27.52 32.88
N GLU A 179 16.42 27.33 32.85
CA GLU A 179 15.74 26.11 33.32
C GLU A 179 14.22 26.25 33.15
N GLY A 180 13.65 25.37 32.33
CA GLY A 180 12.33 24.80 32.57
C GLY A 180 11.10 25.64 32.29
N ILE A 181 10.68 25.77 31.01
CA ILE A 181 9.25 25.92 30.70
C ILE A 181 8.95 25.05 29.45
N VAL A 182 8.73 23.78 29.69
CA VAL A 182 7.97 22.88 28.78
C VAL A 182 6.60 22.77 29.44
N GLY A 183 5.55 23.25 28.82
CA GLY A 183 4.20 22.89 29.23
C GLY A 183 3.16 24.00 29.30
N GLN A 184 3.10 24.96 28.37
CA GLN A 184 1.96 25.89 28.32
C GLN A 184 1.40 26.19 26.90
N ASP A 185 2.03 25.74 25.83
CA ASP A 185 1.54 26.05 24.46
C ASP A 185 0.65 24.98 23.81
N GLU A 186 0.59 23.77 24.36
CA GLU A 186 -0.22 22.70 23.76
C GLU A 186 -1.71 22.81 24.08
N THR A 187 -2.09 23.42 25.19
CA THR A 187 -3.49 23.62 25.57
C THR A 187 -4.14 24.84 24.91
N ALA A 188 -3.37 25.80 24.47
CA ALA A 188 -3.89 26.99 23.79
C ALA A 188 -4.37 26.71 22.35
N MET A 189 -3.82 25.67 21.67
CA MET A 189 -4.28 25.26 20.33
C MET A 189 -5.67 24.61 20.31
N LEU A 190 -6.18 24.18 21.46
CA LEU A 190 -7.48 23.53 21.59
C LEU A 190 -8.66 24.51 21.79
N LEU A 191 -8.39 25.80 21.97
CA LEU A 191 -9.39 26.82 22.31
C LEU A 191 -9.70 27.79 21.17
N GLU A 192 -9.03 27.68 20.01
CA GLU A 192 -9.44 28.50 18.87
C GLU A 192 -10.76 28.02 18.28
N PRO A 193 -11.76 28.90 18.10
CA PRO A 193 -13.02 28.50 17.48
C PRO A 193 -12.77 28.02 16.06
N TYR A 194 -13.52 26.97 15.63
CA TYR A 194 -13.42 26.44 14.27
C TYR A 194 -13.64 27.57 13.24
N PRO A 195 -12.73 27.73 12.25
CA PRO A 195 -12.77 28.88 11.35
C PRO A 195 -14.06 28.90 10.51
N SER A 196 -14.69 30.05 10.36
CA SER A 196 -15.90 30.23 9.53
C SER A 196 -15.62 30.09 8.04
N GLN A 197 -14.40 30.42 7.59
CA GLN A 197 -13.93 30.27 6.22
C GLN A 197 -12.81 29.24 6.14
N PRO A 198 -12.71 28.47 5.05
CA PRO A 198 -11.64 27.49 4.90
C PRO A 198 -10.28 28.19 4.88
N PRO A 199 -9.36 27.86 5.79
CA PRO A 199 -8.03 28.47 5.81
C PRO A 199 -7.24 28.14 4.55
N ALA A 200 -6.25 28.98 4.23
CA ALA A 200 -5.31 28.69 3.17
C ALA A 200 -4.53 27.40 3.46
N PRO A 201 -4.17 26.60 2.44
CA PRO A 201 -3.38 25.40 2.64
C PRO A 201 -2.00 25.76 3.23
N SER A 202 -1.64 25.06 4.28
CA SER A 202 -0.34 25.22 4.95
C SER A 202 0.12 23.87 5.53
N PRO A 203 1.44 23.67 5.70
CA PRO A 203 1.97 22.47 6.34
C PRO A 203 1.44 22.36 7.78
N PRO A 204 1.00 21.16 8.21
CA PRO A 204 0.62 20.96 9.60
C PRO A 204 1.83 21.14 10.53
N LEU A 205 1.61 21.79 11.67
CA LEU A 205 2.67 22.08 12.65
C LEU A 205 3.16 20.81 13.36
N VAL A 206 2.24 19.90 13.64
CA VAL A 206 2.51 18.65 14.35
C VAL A 206 2.18 17.44 13.47
N PRO A 207 2.90 16.32 13.58
CA PRO A 207 2.58 15.10 12.86
C PRO A 207 1.32 14.43 13.40
N LYS A 208 0.77 13.49 12.63
CA LYS A 208 -0.40 12.66 12.96
C LYS A 208 -0.29 12.01 14.35
N ALA A 209 0.89 11.53 14.72
CA ALA A 209 1.16 10.89 16.00
C ALA A 209 0.90 11.76 17.23
N HIS A 210 0.82 13.10 17.07
CA HIS A 210 0.41 14.00 18.16
C HIS A 210 -1.11 14.15 18.28
N LEU A 211 -1.87 13.77 17.27
CA LEU A 211 -3.34 13.79 17.33
C LEU A 211 -3.90 12.55 18.01
N TYR A 212 -3.26 11.40 17.79
CA TYR A 212 -3.54 10.12 18.43
C TYR A 212 -2.34 9.19 18.23
N ASN A 213 -2.04 8.39 19.25
CA ASN A 213 -0.90 7.45 19.21
C ASN A 213 -1.26 6.14 18.50
N HIS A 214 -2.48 5.67 18.73
CA HIS A 214 -2.91 4.39 18.18
C HIS A 214 -4.39 4.43 17.73
N PRO A 215 -4.75 3.81 16.61
CA PRO A 215 -6.14 3.78 16.12
C PRO A 215 -7.17 3.24 17.11
N ILE A 216 -6.74 2.47 18.14
CA ILE A 216 -7.61 1.96 19.20
C ILE A 216 -8.29 3.08 19.99
N GLU A 217 -7.71 4.27 20.03
CA GLU A 217 -8.30 5.44 20.68
C GLU A 217 -9.65 5.82 20.06
N PHE A 218 -9.85 5.48 18.80
CA PHE A 218 -11.11 5.67 18.08
C PHE A 218 -12.09 4.49 18.18
N ALA A 219 -11.83 3.48 19.03
CA ALA A 219 -12.63 2.26 19.06
C ALA A 219 -14.13 2.53 19.24
N GLN A 220 -14.51 3.52 20.07
CA GLN A 220 -15.90 3.88 20.31
C GLN A 220 -16.56 4.49 19.06
N VAL A 221 -15.92 5.49 18.43
CA VAL A 221 -16.44 6.15 17.23
C VAL A 221 -16.39 5.23 16.00
N ASP A 222 -15.38 4.37 15.90
CA ASP A 222 -15.30 3.33 14.89
C ASP A 222 -16.45 2.33 15.02
N GLN A 223 -16.82 1.94 16.25
CA GLN A 223 -17.96 1.05 16.50
C GLN A 223 -19.29 1.71 16.12
N ILE A 224 -19.46 3.02 16.38
CA ILE A 224 -20.61 3.78 15.91
C ILE A 224 -20.69 3.72 14.38
N ALA A 225 -19.60 4.02 13.68
CA ALA A 225 -19.54 3.98 12.23
C ALA A 225 -19.89 2.58 11.66
N ILE A 226 -19.37 1.51 12.28
CA ILE A 226 -19.66 0.13 11.90
C ILE A 226 -21.13 -0.22 12.13
N SER A 227 -21.72 0.18 13.25
CA SER A 227 -23.14 -0.05 13.55
C SER A 227 -24.04 0.69 12.58
N VAL A 228 -23.81 1.99 12.35
CA VAL A 228 -24.57 2.82 11.40
C VAL A 228 -24.42 2.29 9.97
N ALA A 229 -23.30 1.65 9.65
CA ALA A 229 -23.07 1.06 8.33
C ALA A 229 -23.94 -0.19 8.06
N GLN A 230 -24.51 -0.83 9.07
CA GLN A 230 -25.41 -1.98 8.90
C GLN A 230 -26.82 -1.54 8.44
N GLU A 231 -27.15 -0.27 8.59
CA GLU A 231 -28.44 0.28 8.23
C GLU A 231 -28.38 1.06 6.91
N ASP A 232 -29.49 1.06 6.17
CA ASP A 232 -29.66 1.84 4.96
C ASP A 232 -30.20 3.24 5.30
N GLN A 233 -29.33 4.23 5.23
CA GLN A 233 -29.66 5.61 5.53
C GLN A 233 -30.37 6.26 4.33
N LYS A 234 -31.53 6.90 4.60
CA LYS A 234 -32.36 7.56 3.57
C LYS A 234 -31.87 8.96 3.21
N THR A 235 -31.32 9.69 4.18
CA THR A 235 -30.86 11.06 3.99
C THR A 235 -29.44 11.27 4.52
N PHE A 236 -28.75 12.27 3.97
CA PHE A 236 -27.42 12.65 4.48
C PHE A 236 -27.49 13.24 5.89
N THR A 237 -28.55 14.01 6.19
CA THR A 237 -28.73 14.60 7.52
C THR A 237 -28.87 13.54 8.60
N ASP A 238 -29.71 12.53 8.38
CA ASP A 238 -29.88 11.45 9.37
C ASP A 238 -28.61 10.62 9.52
N LEU A 239 -27.95 10.32 8.40
CA LEU A 239 -26.66 9.61 8.42
C LEU A 239 -25.63 10.37 9.24
N VAL A 240 -25.38 11.64 8.92
CA VAL A 240 -24.36 12.43 9.61
C VAL A 240 -24.72 12.63 11.08
N ARG A 241 -26.02 12.88 11.43
CA ARG A 241 -26.44 12.98 12.82
C ARG A 241 -26.12 11.71 13.62
N GLN A 242 -26.34 10.54 13.06
CA GLN A 242 -26.02 9.27 13.70
C GLN A 242 -24.51 9.06 13.84
N LEU A 243 -23.73 9.45 12.82
CA LEU A 243 -22.28 9.31 12.83
C LEU A 243 -21.61 10.27 13.82
N VAL A 244 -21.95 11.56 13.79
CA VAL A 244 -21.19 12.59 14.51
C VAL A 244 -21.85 13.07 15.80
N GLY A 245 -23.06 12.65 16.10
CA GLY A 245 -23.83 13.15 17.25
C GLY A 245 -23.21 12.87 18.63
N ARG A 246 -22.23 11.97 18.70
CA ARG A 246 -21.51 11.61 19.93
C ARG A 246 -20.02 11.92 19.83
N CYS A 247 -19.56 12.56 18.77
CA CYS A 247 -18.16 12.92 18.60
C CYS A 247 -17.82 14.17 19.43
N GLY A 248 -16.76 14.07 20.22
CA GLY A 248 -16.26 15.17 21.06
C GLY A 248 -15.30 16.13 20.36
N SER A 249 -14.80 15.76 19.17
CA SER A 249 -13.83 16.54 18.41
C SER A 249 -14.07 16.49 16.90
N ASP A 250 -13.50 17.45 16.16
CA ASP A 250 -13.56 17.45 14.70
C ASP A 250 -12.74 16.27 14.08
N VAL A 251 -11.69 15.83 14.77
CA VAL A 251 -10.95 14.62 14.38
C VAL A 251 -11.84 13.39 14.45
N GLU A 252 -12.62 13.23 15.52
CA GLU A 252 -13.56 12.11 15.67
C GLU A 252 -14.68 12.17 14.63
N LYS A 253 -15.21 13.36 14.31
CA LYS A 253 -16.18 13.51 13.23
C LYS A 253 -15.62 13.03 11.89
N ALA A 254 -14.44 13.50 11.52
CA ALA A 254 -13.75 13.08 10.30
C ALA A 254 -13.47 11.57 10.31
N ARG A 255 -13.06 11.01 11.47
CA ARG A 255 -12.81 9.59 11.68
C ARG A 255 -14.05 8.74 11.43
N THR A 256 -15.16 9.10 12.05
CA THR A 256 -16.40 8.35 11.96
C THR A 256 -16.92 8.31 10.52
N ILE A 257 -16.83 9.45 9.80
CA ILE A 257 -17.18 9.53 8.38
C ILE A 257 -16.25 8.64 7.54
N PHE A 258 -14.94 8.76 7.71
CA PHE A 258 -13.97 7.92 7.02
C PHE A 258 -14.20 6.44 7.27
N ARG A 259 -14.45 6.06 8.52
CA ARG A 259 -14.66 4.68 8.91
C ARG A 259 -15.96 4.11 8.34
N TRP A 260 -17.05 4.89 8.34
CA TRP A 260 -18.31 4.48 7.72
C TRP A 260 -18.14 4.21 6.22
N ILE A 261 -17.45 5.09 5.49
CA ILE A 261 -17.17 4.88 4.07
C ILE A 261 -16.33 3.62 3.83
N THR A 262 -15.28 3.43 4.64
CA THR A 262 -14.30 2.36 4.42
C THR A 262 -14.79 0.98 4.86
N VAL A 263 -15.82 0.89 5.69
CA VAL A 263 -16.43 -0.38 6.09
C VAL A 263 -17.42 -0.90 5.04
N LYS A 264 -17.93 -0.03 4.16
CA LYS A 264 -18.91 -0.43 3.12
C LYS A 264 -18.24 -1.22 2.00
N ASN A 265 -18.43 -2.52 1.97
CA ASN A 265 -17.91 -3.40 0.92
C ASN A 265 -18.85 -3.43 -0.29
N LEU A 266 -18.55 -2.60 -1.29
CA LEU A 266 -19.40 -2.48 -2.49
C LEU A 266 -19.43 -3.77 -3.35
N ASN A 267 -18.50 -4.72 -3.17
CA ASN A 267 -18.55 -5.99 -3.88
C ASN A 267 -19.72 -6.86 -3.40
N THR A 268 -20.03 -6.83 -2.10
CA THR A 268 -21.07 -7.64 -1.47
C THR A 268 -22.40 -6.92 -1.36
N MET A 269 -22.41 -5.57 -1.43
CA MET A 269 -23.62 -4.78 -1.35
C MET A 269 -24.50 -4.98 -2.59
N GLN A 270 -25.79 -5.16 -2.34
CA GLN A 270 -26.84 -5.12 -3.37
C GLN A 270 -27.59 -3.79 -3.27
N PHE A 271 -27.94 -3.22 -4.41
CA PHE A 271 -28.64 -1.94 -4.49
C PHE A 271 -29.91 -2.13 -5.27
N ASP A 272 -31.00 -1.46 -4.83
CA ASP A 272 -32.23 -1.37 -5.57
C ASP A 272 -32.02 -0.57 -6.87
N ASP A 273 -32.57 -1.04 -7.98
CA ASP A 273 -32.49 -0.36 -9.29
C ASP A 273 -33.16 1.02 -9.28
N ASN A 274 -34.21 1.19 -8.47
CA ASN A 274 -34.94 2.46 -8.33
C ASN A 274 -34.33 3.41 -7.29
N LEU A 275 -33.17 3.08 -6.73
CA LEU A 275 -32.53 3.88 -5.70
C LEU A 275 -32.15 5.27 -6.23
N ARG A 276 -32.58 6.32 -5.54
CA ARG A 276 -32.30 7.71 -5.91
C ARG A 276 -30.80 8.02 -5.75
N GLY A 277 -30.23 8.69 -6.74
CA GLY A 277 -28.81 9.07 -6.75
C GLY A 277 -28.42 10.09 -5.68
N ASP A 278 -29.41 10.85 -5.15
CA ASP A 278 -29.24 11.89 -4.12
C ASP A 278 -29.23 11.36 -2.68
N THR A 279 -29.21 10.06 -2.47
CA THR A 279 -29.12 9.41 -1.15
C THR A 279 -27.73 8.86 -0.87
N PRO A 280 -27.35 8.63 0.40
CA PRO A 280 -26.08 7.99 0.72
C PRO A 280 -25.88 6.65 -0.01
N MET A 281 -26.93 5.83 -0.05
CA MET A 281 -26.91 4.53 -0.74
C MET A 281 -26.85 4.68 -2.26
N GLY A 282 -27.48 5.73 -2.82
CA GLY A 282 -27.40 6.07 -4.24
C GLY A 282 -25.98 6.46 -4.67
N LEU A 283 -25.27 7.25 -3.86
CA LEU A 283 -23.86 7.58 -4.11
C LEU A 283 -22.96 6.34 -4.02
N LEU A 284 -23.17 5.44 -3.04
CA LEU A 284 -22.44 4.18 -2.95
C LEU A 284 -22.69 3.29 -4.19
N ARG A 285 -23.93 3.21 -4.68
CA ARG A 285 -24.25 2.56 -5.97
C ARG A 285 -23.49 3.20 -7.12
N GLY A 286 -23.47 4.54 -7.18
CA GLY A 286 -22.72 5.30 -8.18
C GLY A 286 -21.22 4.97 -8.13
N ILE A 287 -20.62 4.86 -6.94
CA ILE A 287 -19.21 4.45 -6.77
C ILE A 287 -19.00 3.03 -7.28
N LYS A 288 -19.92 2.09 -6.99
CA LYS A 288 -19.83 0.70 -7.49
C LYS A 288 -19.84 0.65 -9.02
N HIS A 289 -20.66 1.46 -9.67
CA HIS A 289 -20.79 1.52 -11.12
C HIS A 289 -19.87 2.54 -11.81
N GLY A 290 -19.03 3.25 -11.04
CA GLY A 290 -18.03 4.19 -11.56
C GLY A 290 -18.58 5.55 -12.00
N THR A 291 -19.83 5.89 -11.68
CA THR A 291 -20.43 7.20 -11.94
C THR A 291 -20.14 8.21 -10.84
N GLU A 292 -19.80 7.74 -9.64
CA GLU A 292 -19.48 8.54 -8.47
C GLU A 292 -18.12 8.17 -7.89
N SER A 293 -17.64 8.91 -6.88
CA SER A 293 -16.35 8.71 -6.29
C SER A 293 -16.34 8.86 -4.77
N TYR A 294 -15.41 8.16 -4.11
CA TYR A 294 -15.23 8.25 -2.67
C TYR A 294 -14.88 9.65 -2.17
N HIS A 295 -14.09 10.42 -2.93
CA HIS A 295 -13.68 11.75 -2.51
C HIS A 295 -14.84 12.76 -2.55
N VAL A 296 -15.79 12.60 -3.46
CA VAL A 296 -17.02 13.41 -3.51
C VAL A 296 -17.94 13.07 -2.35
N LEU A 297 -18.14 11.77 -2.07
CA LEU A 297 -18.93 11.31 -0.93
C LEU A 297 -18.36 11.80 0.40
N PHE A 298 -17.05 11.66 0.62
CA PHE A 298 -16.39 12.13 1.83
C PHE A 298 -16.55 13.64 2.04
N LYS A 299 -16.29 14.43 0.98
CA LYS A 299 -16.50 15.88 1.04
C LYS A 299 -17.93 16.26 1.41
N ARG A 300 -18.90 15.60 0.80
CA ARG A 300 -20.33 15.86 1.08
C ARG A 300 -20.68 15.58 2.54
N LEU A 301 -20.26 14.43 3.08
CA LEU A 301 -20.49 14.09 4.48
C LEU A 301 -19.78 15.06 5.44
N CYS A 302 -18.54 15.49 5.13
CA CYS A 302 -17.85 16.50 5.89
C CYS A 302 -18.58 17.83 5.96
N SER A 303 -19.15 18.32 4.85
CA SER A 303 -19.92 19.57 4.85
C SER A 303 -21.18 19.48 5.72
N TYR A 304 -21.89 18.34 5.71
CA TYR A 304 -23.02 18.11 6.63
C TYR A 304 -22.60 18.01 8.10
N ALA A 305 -21.36 17.60 8.36
CA ALA A 305 -20.78 17.56 9.70
C ALA A 305 -20.18 18.91 10.15
N GLY A 306 -20.22 19.94 9.30
CA GLY A 306 -19.64 21.25 9.56
C GLY A 306 -18.11 21.28 9.47
N LEU A 307 -17.49 20.42 8.66
CA LEU A 307 -16.06 20.33 8.46
C LEU A 307 -15.66 20.88 7.09
N HIS A 308 -14.65 21.76 7.06
CA HIS A 308 -14.03 22.18 5.80
C HIS A 308 -13.32 20.99 5.15
N CYS A 309 -13.67 20.72 3.91
CA CYS A 309 -13.09 19.62 3.14
C CYS A 309 -12.95 20.02 1.67
N VAL A 310 -11.81 19.76 1.09
CA VAL A 310 -11.49 20.02 -0.32
C VAL A 310 -11.20 18.74 -1.06
N VAL A 311 -11.41 18.76 -2.37
CA VAL A 311 -10.97 17.69 -3.29
C VAL A 311 -9.71 18.17 -4.00
N ILE A 312 -8.64 17.42 -3.83
CA ILE A 312 -7.34 17.68 -4.46
C ILE A 312 -7.21 16.77 -5.66
N LYS A 313 -6.80 17.35 -6.80
CA LYS A 313 -6.52 16.62 -8.04
C LYS A 313 -5.02 16.49 -8.24
N GLY A 314 -4.57 15.32 -8.72
CA GLY A 314 -3.15 15.09 -8.90
C GLY A 314 -2.84 13.80 -9.63
N TYR A 315 -1.62 13.33 -9.42
CA TYR A 315 -1.15 12.02 -9.83
C TYR A 315 -1.00 11.09 -8.64
N SER A 316 -1.11 9.78 -8.87
CA SER A 316 -0.79 8.78 -7.85
C SER A 316 -0.03 7.59 -8.44
N LYS A 317 0.86 7.00 -7.65
CA LYS A 317 1.56 5.75 -7.97
C LYS A 317 0.60 4.57 -7.77
N SER A 318 -0.48 4.55 -8.56
CA SER A 318 -1.59 3.60 -8.46
C SER A 318 -1.29 2.27 -9.18
N ALA A 319 -2.33 1.44 -9.33
CA ALA A 319 -2.23 0.15 -10.01
C ALA A 319 -1.58 0.27 -11.40
N GLY A 320 -0.64 -0.62 -11.70
CA GLY A 320 0.15 -0.59 -12.94
C GLY A 320 1.34 0.38 -12.93
N TYR A 321 1.54 1.18 -11.88
CA TYR A 321 2.75 1.98 -11.73
C TYR A 321 3.95 1.09 -11.38
N GLN A 322 5.08 1.38 -11.99
CA GLN A 322 6.37 0.78 -11.66
C GLN A 322 7.45 1.86 -11.55
N PRO A 323 8.48 1.67 -10.72
CA PRO A 323 9.59 2.61 -10.61
C PRO A 323 10.18 2.99 -11.98
N GLY A 324 10.38 4.29 -12.20
CA GLY A 324 10.89 4.83 -13.45
C GLY A 324 9.85 5.12 -14.54
N VAL A 325 8.56 4.90 -14.24
CA VAL A 325 7.47 5.36 -15.12
C VAL A 325 7.25 6.86 -14.93
N ARG A 326 7.14 7.62 -16.02
CA ARG A 326 6.86 9.05 -16.05
C ARG A 326 5.37 9.33 -16.08
N PHE A 327 4.94 10.46 -15.49
CA PHE A 327 3.53 10.87 -15.42
C PHE A 327 3.17 11.81 -16.60
N GLU A 328 3.33 11.34 -17.82
CA GLU A 328 3.11 12.13 -19.06
C GLU A 328 1.65 12.08 -19.55
N ASP A 329 0.89 11.08 -19.13
CA ASP A 329 -0.49 10.84 -19.55
C ASP A 329 -1.50 10.87 -18.39
N ASN A 330 -2.79 10.77 -18.71
CA ASN A 330 -3.87 10.78 -17.72
C ASN A 330 -4.05 9.44 -16.98
N ARG A 331 -3.27 8.40 -17.29
CA ARG A 331 -3.44 7.05 -16.73
C ARG A 331 -3.33 7.00 -15.22
N PHE A 332 -2.49 7.84 -14.62
CA PHE A 332 -2.24 7.90 -13.20
C PHE A 332 -2.90 9.10 -12.51
N ARG A 333 -3.85 9.76 -13.19
CA ARG A 333 -4.66 10.82 -12.56
C ARG A 333 -5.52 10.25 -11.44
N ASN A 334 -5.56 10.98 -10.33
CA ASN A 334 -6.31 10.59 -9.14
C ASN A 334 -6.82 11.84 -8.42
N SER A 335 -7.75 11.63 -7.50
CA SER A 335 -8.26 12.66 -6.60
C SER A 335 -8.41 12.10 -5.19
N TRP A 336 -8.22 12.98 -4.21
CA TRP A 336 -8.35 12.68 -2.79
C TRP A 336 -8.82 13.90 -2.03
N ASN A 337 -8.91 13.82 -0.72
CA ASN A 337 -9.37 14.93 0.11
C ASN A 337 -8.28 15.48 1.02
N ALA A 338 -8.40 16.75 1.37
CA ALA A 338 -7.91 17.28 2.61
C ALA A 338 -9.09 17.79 3.44
N VAL A 339 -9.06 17.51 4.73
CA VAL A 339 -10.02 17.96 5.74
C VAL A 339 -9.31 18.83 6.76
N TYR A 340 -9.93 19.92 7.18
CA TYR A 340 -9.38 20.79 8.20
C TYR A 340 -9.82 20.32 9.59
N VAL A 341 -8.90 19.79 10.36
CA VAL A 341 -9.12 19.28 11.73
C VAL A 341 -7.91 19.55 12.61
N ALA A 342 -8.13 19.74 13.89
CA ALA A 342 -7.06 20.04 14.85
C ALA A 342 -6.15 21.20 14.38
N GLY A 343 -6.76 22.28 13.89
CA GLY A 343 -6.04 23.49 13.45
C GLY A 343 -5.20 23.36 12.17
N ALA A 344 -5.33 22.28 11.41
CA ALA A 344 -4.55 22.06 10.18
C ALA A 344 -5.29 21.26 9.11
N TRP A 345 -4.86 21.44 7.86
CA TRP A 345 -5.27 20.58 6.76
C TRP A 345 -4.58 19.21 6.84
N ARG A 346 -5.36 18.12 6.69
CA ARG A 346 -4.90 16.74 6.76
C ARG A 346 -5.44 15.92 5.59
N PHE A 347 -4.62 15.04 5.03
CA PHE A 347 -5.01 14.21 3.90
C PHE A 347 -5.90 13.05 4.30
N VAL A 348 -6.89 12.74 3.44
CA VAL A 348 -7.75 11.57 3.56
C VAL A 348 -7.94 10.93 2.18
N GLN A 349 -7.70 9.63 2.09
CA GLN A 349 -7.93 8.86 0.87
C GLN A 349 -8.83 7.65 1.15
N CYS A 350 -10.14 7.85 1.06
CA CYS A 350 -11.13 6.82 1.41
C CYS A 350 -11.07 5.58 0.51
N ASN A 351 -10.77 5.74 -0.78
CA ASN A 351 -10.69 4.60 -1.70
C ASN A 351 -9.58 3.62 -1.31
N TRP A 352 -8.39 4.12 -1.04
CA TRP A 352 -7.25 3.28 -0.63
C TRP A 352 -7.35 2.85 0.84
N GLY A 353 -8.06 3.61 1.66
CA GLY A 353 -8.40 3.21 3.02
C GLY A 353 -9.43 2.08 3.11
N ALA A 354 -10.26 1.90 2.04
CA ALA A 354 -11.29 0.86 1.99
C ALA A 354 -10.85 -0.40 1.25
N ARG A 355 -10.04 -0.27 0.18
CA ARG A 355 -9.79 -1.36 -0.76
C ARG A 355 -8.49 -1.17 -1.54
N HIS A 356 -7.91 -2.27 -1.99
CA HIS A 356 -6.78 -2.30 -2.90
C HIS A 356 -6.98 -3.34 -3.99
N LEU A 357 -6.26 -3.15 -5.11
CA LEU A 357 -6.26 -4.07 -6.22
C LEU A 357 -5.26 -5.20 -5.94
N VAL A 358 -5.75 -6.44 -5.94
CA VAL A 358 -4.91 -7.64 -5.78
C VAL A 358 -4.72 -8.28 -7.15
N ASN A 359 -3.49 -8.24 -7.64
CA ASN A 359 -3.09 -9.05 -8.77
C ASN A 359 -2.76 -10.45 -8.29
N ALA A 360 -3.32 -11.48 -8.94
CA ALA A 360 -3.06 -12.88 -8.62
C ALA A 360 -1.56 -13.25 -8.73
N LYS A 361 -0.75 -12.42 -9.38
CA LYS A 361 0.72 -12.55 -9.48
C LYS A 361 1.49 -11.97 -8.27
N GLU A 362 0.86 -11.16 -7.43
CA GLU A 362 1.52 -10.48 -6.29
C GLU A 362 1.41 -11.23 -4.97
N VAL A 363 0.69 -12.35 -4.92
CA VAL A 363 0.66 -13.20 -3.73
C VAL A 363 1.90 -14.10 -3.78
N PRO A 364 2.95 -13.83 -3.00
CA PRO A 364 4.01 -14.81 -2.81
C PRO A 364 3.32 -16.01 -2.17
N LYS A 365 3.28 -17.13 -2.87
CA LYS A 365 3.02 -18.41 -2.21
C LYS A 365 4.11 -18.54 -1.18
N GLY A 366 3.78 -18.46 0.08
CA GLY A 366 4.68 -18.72 1.18
C GLY A 366 5.37 -20.04 0.84
N GLY A 367 6.65 -19.94 0.55
CA GLY A 367 7.44 -21.11 0.23
C GLY A 367 7.57 -21.94 1.49
N VAL A 368 6.74 -22.96 1.61
CA VAL A 368 7.15 -24.15 2.31
C VAL A 368 8.37 -24.63 1.53
N VAL A 369 9.52 -24.59 2.15
CA VAL A 369 10.75 -25.17 1.61
C VAL A 369 10.53 -26.67 1.56
N ASN A 370 10.01 -27.17 0.44
CA ASN A 370 10.06 -28.60 0.17
C ASN A 370 11.52 -28.93 -0.13
N SER A 371 12.10 -29.76 0.70
CA SER A 371 13.37 -30.45 0.43
C SER A 371 13.32 -31.10 -0.94
N PRO A 372 14.42 -31.05 -1.71
CA PRO A 372 14.50 -31.72 -2.99
C PRO A 372 14.63 -33.23 -2.78
N SER A 373 13.58 -33.98 -3.04
CA SER A 373 13.71 -35.38 -3.42
C SER A 373 12.44 -35.86 -4.12
N ALA A 374 12.58 -36.16 -5.35
CA ALA A 374 12.09 -37.29 -6.11
C ALA A 374 11.74 -36.89 -7.54
N THR A 375 12.55 -37.42 -8.42
CA THR A 375 12.30 -37.68 -9.84
C THR A 375 10.91 -38.26 -10.07
N SER A 376 10.12 -37.63 -10.95
CA SER A 376 9.13 -38.33 -11.75
C SER A 376 8.87 -37.62 -13.07
N SER A 377 8.92 -38.40 -14.11
CA SER A 377 8.81 -38.17 -15.54
C SER A 377 7.56 -37.44 -15.99
N PRO A 378 7.54 -36.88 -17.23
CA PRO A 378 6.42 -36.09 -17.72
C PRO A 378 5.31 -36.97 -18.27
N ILE A 379 4.09 -36.77 -17.83
CA ILE A 379 2.88 -37.25 -18.51
C ILE A 379 2.26 -36.07 -19.24
N SER A 380 2.21 -36.22 -20.55
CA SER A 380 1.48 -35.37 -21.49
C SER A 380 -0.02 -35.35 -21.18
N GLY A 381 -0.62 -34.17 -21.15
CA GLY A 381 -2.08 -34.06 -21.07
C GLY A 381 -2.56 -32.62 -21.16
N SER A 382 -2.97 -32.21 -22.35
CA SER A 382 -4.00 -31.20 -22.70
C SER A 382 -4.07 -29.91 -21.92
N SER A 383 -3.75 -28.81 -22.58
CA SER A 383 -4.00 -27.42 -22.23
C SER A 383 -5.48 -27.12 -21.95
N PRO A 384 -5.83 -26.47 -20.86
CA PRO A 384 -7.01 -25.63 -20.83
C PRO A 384 -6.61 -24.17 -21.09
N SER A 385 -7.27 -23.59 -22.09
CA SER A 385 -7.25 -22.16 -22.41
C SER A 385 -7.23 -21.29 -21.16
N GLY A 386 -6.12 -20.57 -20.95
CA GLY A 386 -5.97 -19.61 -19.86
C GLY A 386 -6.92 -18.45 -20.03
N LYS A 387 -8.05 -18.47 -19.33
CA LYS A 387 -8.76 -17.24 -18.96
C LYS A 387 -7.84 -16.46 -18.03
N GLY A 388 -7.28 -15.35 -18.51
CA GLY A 388 -6.55 -14.41 -17.69
C GLY A 388 -7.39 -14.08 -16.43
N LYS A 389 -6.87 -14.39 -15.24
CA LYS A 389 -7.49 -13.99 -14.00
C LYS A 389 -7.50 -12.47 -14.00
N SER A 390 -8.70 -11.88 -14.14
CA SER A 390 -8.91 -10.44 -14.00
C SER A 390 -8.42 -9.98 -12.61
N ASP A 391 -7.81 -8.81 -12.56
CA ASP A 391 -7.46 -8.13 -11.31
C ASP A 391 -8.68 -8.09 -10.40
N SER A 392 -8.54 -8.60 -9.17
CA SER A 392 -9.64 -8.61 -8.20
C SER A 392 -9.46 -7.47 -7.19
N LEU A 393 -10.52 -6.67 -7.05
CA LEU A 393 -10.57 -5.61 -6.05
C LEU A 393 -10.94 -6.22 -4.69
N ARG A 394 -10.02 -6.13 -3.73
CA ARG A 394 -10.21 -6.66 -2.38
C ARG A 394 -10.47 -5.53 -1.39
N TYR A 395 -11.49 -5.68 -0.56
CA TYR A 395 -11.75 -4.78 0.56
C TYR A 395 -10.91 -5.18 1.76
N GLU A 396 -9.99 -4.32 2.13
CA GLU A 396 -9.13 -4.44 3.31
C GLU A 396 -8.88 -3.04 3.83
N TYR A 397 -9.30 -2.80 5.08
CA TYR A 397 -9.16 -1.52 5.74
C TYR A 397 -7.69 -1.16 5.96
N ASP A 398 -7.32 0.08 5.61
CA ASP A 398 -5.98 0.62 5.85
C ASP A 398 -6.06 2.01 6.52
N ASP A 399 -5.69 2.05 7.80
CA ASP A 399 -5.71 3.25 8.64
C ASP A 399 -4.68 4.31 8.20
N HIS A 400 -3.67 3.91 7.43
CA HIS A 400 -2.65 4.83 6.94
C HIS A 400 -3.25 6.04 6.22
N TYR A 401 -4.32 5.81 5.45
CA TYR A 401 -4.98 6.83 4.61
C TYR A 401 -5.97 7.73 5.36
N PHE A 402 -6.01 7.66 6.68
CA PHE A 402 -6.70 8.61 7.54
C PHE A 402 -5.69 9.60 8.13
N LEU A 403 -5.83 10.89 7.83
CA LEU A 403 -4.98 12.01 8.27
C LEU A 403 -3.48 11.78 8.02
N THR A 404 -3.12 11.17 6.90
CA THR A 404 -1.73 10.84 6.55
C THR A 404 -0.85 12.08 6.53
N ASP A 405 0.32 12.00 7.15
CA ASP A 405 1.28 13.11 7.15
C ASP A 405 1.79 13.43 5.74
N PRO A 406 1.95 14.71 5.39
CA PRO A 406 2.34 15.13 4.04
C PRO A 406 3.66 14.52 3.55
N ARG A 407 4.62 14.31 4.46
CA ARG A 407 5.92 13.71 4.14
C ARG A 407 5.83 12.23 3.75
N GLU A 408 4.80 11.52 4.23
CA GLU A 408 4.52 10.13 3.85
C GLU A 408 3.62 10.09 2.62
N PHE A 409 2.59 10.94 2.59
CA PHE A 409 1.59 10.98 1.52
C PHE A 409 2.21 11.33 0.16
N ILE A 410 3.22 12.19 0.14
CA ILE A 410 3.89 12.62 -1.11
C ILE A 410 4.63 11.47 -1.82
N TYR A 411 4.94 10.37 -1.16
CA TYR A 411 5.53 9.21 -1.83
C TYR A 411 4.57 8.52 -2.81
N GLU A 412 3.26 8.64 -2.56
CA GLU A 412 2.22 7.97 -3.35
C GLU A 412 1.36 8.95 -4.16
N PHE A 413 1.19 10.21 -3.69
CA PHE A 413 0.26 11.19 -4.26
C PHE A 413 0.94 12.54 -4.49
N TYR A 414 0.85 13.03 -5.72
CA TYR A 414 1.40 14.32 -6.14
C TYR A 414 0.29 15.29 -6.53
N PRO A 415 -0.03 16.32 -5.74
CA PRO A 415 -1.01 17.37 -6.09
C PRO A 415 -0.54 18.20 -7.28
N LEU A 416 -1.48 18.59 -8.16
CA LEU A 416 -1.18 19.51 -9.27
C LEU A 416 -0.85 20.92 -8.80
N GLN A 417 -1.42 21.33 -7.68
CA GLN A 417 -1.20 22.63 -7.06
C GLN A 417 -0.18 22.44 -5.93
N PRO A 418 1.00 23.11 -6.02
CA PRO A 418 2.11 22.90 -5.07
C PRO A 418 1.73 23.18 -3.62
N GLU A 419 0.88 24.17 -3.36
CA GLU A 419 0.41 24.53 -2.02
C GLU A 419 -0.35 23.37 -1.34
N TRP A 420 -1.01 22.51 -2.12
CA TRP A 420 -1.73 21.34 -1.61
C TRP A 420 -0.82 20.13 -1.38
N GLN A 421 0.49 20.25 -1.56
CA GLN A 421 1.41 19.23 -1.06
C GLN A 421 1.52 19.30 0.48
N LEU A 422 1.15 20.43 1.09
CA LEU A 422 1.24 20.68 2.53
C LEU A 422 2.66 20.45 3.09
N LEU A 423 3.67 20.64 2.23
CA LEU A 423 5.08 20.52 2.58
C LEU A 423 5.69 21.91 2.79
N LYS A 424 6.66 22.03 3.71
CA LYS A 424 7.41 23.29 3.90
C LYS A 424 8.15 23.70 2.62
N GLN A 425 8.64 22.71 1.88
CA GLN A 425 9.26 22.88 0.57
C GLN A 425 8.58 21.89 -0.39
N PRO A 426 7.69 22.38 -1.24
CA PRO A 426 7.06 21.56 -2.26
C PRO A 426 8.08 20.99 -3.24
N ILE A 427 7.86 19.75 -3.66
CA ILE A 427 8.70 19.06 -4.64
C ILE A 427 8.12 19.19 -6.04
N THR A 428 8.97 19.06 -7.04
CA THR A 428 8.60 19.01 -8.47
C THR A 428 8.07 17.63 -8.86
N LEU A 429 7.40 17.53 -10.02
CA LEU A 429 6.94 16.24 -10.57
C LEU A 429 8.11 15.28 -10.80
N THR A 430 9.26 15.79 -11.29
CA THR A 430 10.46 14.97 -11.51
C THR A 430 11.00 14.40 -10.17
N GLU A 431 11.03 15.19 -9.11
CA GLU A 431 11.43 14.71 -7.78
C GLU A 431 10.45 13.68 -7.26
N PHE A 432 9.14 13.86 -7.48
CA PHE A 432 8.13 12.85 -7.11
C PHE A 432 8.34 11.53 -7.88
N GLU A 433 8.66 11.58 -9.17
CA GLU A 433 8.98 10.41 -9.98
C GLU A 433 10.23 9.67 -9.46
N ASP A 434 11.20 10.43 -8.96
CA ASP A 434 12.45 9.91 -8.40
C ASP A 434 12.26 9.31 -6.98
N LEU A 435 11.20 9.68 -6.25
CA LEU A 435 10.94 9.09 -4.93
C LEU A 435 10.71 7.58 -5.04
N PRO A 436 11.29 6.76 -4.15
CA PRO A 436 11.04 5.33 -4.08
C PRO A 436 9.55 4.99 -4.10
N PHE A 437 9.19 3.88 -4.74
CA PHE A 437 7.84 3.39 -4.69
C PHE A 437 7.63 2.57 -3.41
N VAL A 438 6.87 3.13 -2.48
CA VAL A 438 6.54 2.52 -1.20
C VAL A 438 5.05 2.22 -1.09
N ARG A 439 4.69 1.33 -0.18
CA ARG A 439 3.31 1.03 0.22
C ARG A 439 3.05 1.55 1.63
N SER A 440 1.79 1.72 1.99
CA SER A 440 1.37 2.14 3.33
C SER A 440 2.05 1.36 4.46
N LEU A 441 2.27 0.06 4.25
CA LEU A 441 2.90 -0.82 5.23
C LEU A 441 4.35 -0.42 5.57
N PHE A 442 5.06 0.20 4.62
CA PHE A 442 6.41 0.76 4.85
C PHE A 442 6.38 1.75 6.02
N PHE A 443 5.47 2.70 5.97
CA PHE A 443 5.31 3.72 7.03
C PHE A 443 4.70 3.15 8.31
N ARG A 444 3.76 2.20 8.19
CA ARG A 444 3.15 1.54 9.35
C ARG A 444 4.16 0.74 10.18
N TYR A 445 5.20 0.21 9.55
CA TYR A 445 6.33 -0.40 10.25
C TYR A 445 7.38 0.62 10.72
N GLY A 446 7.18 1.91 10.47
CA GLY A 446 8.14 2.97 10.78
C GLY A 446 9.44 2.88 9.99
N LEU A 447 9.42 2.22 8.82
CA LEU A 447 10.59 2.10 7.96
C LEU A 447 10.94 3.45 7.34
N TYR A 448 12.23 3.65 7.10
CA TYR A 448 12.73 4.85 6.41
C TYR A 448 14.00 4.54 5.63
N PHE A 449 14.33 5.40 4.68
CA PHE A 449 15.57 5.30 3.92
C PHE A 449 16.66 6.14 4.61
N PRO A 450 17.75 5.52 5.11
CA PRO A 450 18.82 6.27 5.77
C PRO A 450 19.65 7.08 4.79
N ASP A 451 19.64 6.73 3.50
CA ASP A 451 20.39 7.39 2.45
C ASP A 451 19.54 8.41 1.70
N ASN A 452 19.96 9.66 1.67
CA ASN A 452 19.26 10.74 0.94
C ASN A 452 19.26 10.56 -0.59
N ASN A 453 20.10 9.68 -1.13
CA ASN A 453 20.22 9.40 -2.57
C ASN A 453 19.44 8.15 -3.00
N THR A 454 18.63 7.56 -2.14
CA THR A 454 17.77 6.44 -2.51
C THR A 454 16.65 6.92 -3.45
N LYS A 455 16.68 6.43 -4.70
CA LYS A 455 15.71 6.78 -5.73
C LYS A 455 14.91 5.58 -6.22
N ALA A 456 13.80 5.83 -6.90
CA ALA A 456 12.99 4.79 -7.53
C ALA A 456 13.79 3.96 -8.55
N VAL A 457 14.72 4.61 -9.26
CA VAL A 457 15.66 3.97 -10.18
C VAL A 457 17.07 4.08 -9.61
N MET A 458 17.68 2.94 -9.33
CA MET A 458 19.05 2.83 -8.82
C MET A 458 19.97 2.28 -9.93
N ASN A 459 21.01 3.02 -10.23
CA ASN A 459 22.02 2.57 -11.19
C ASN A 459 23.08 1.74 -10.48
N THR A 460 23.55 0.67 -11.14
CA THR A 460 24.67 -0.12 -10.64
C THR A 460 25.99 0.65 -10.81
N ASP A 461 26.95 0.32 -9.96
CA ASP A 461 28.35 0.73 -10.16
C ASP A 461 28.99 -0.06 -11.33
N SER A 462 30.28 0.20 -11.58
CA SER A 462 31.05 -0.47 -12.65
C SER A 462 31.18 -1.98 -12.46
N THR A 463 30.98 -2.49 -11.23
CA THR A 463 30.96 -3.92 -10.93
C THR A 463 29.59 -4.57 -11.14
N GLY A 464 28.57 -3.81 -11.51
CA GLY A 464 27.20 -4.28 -11.63
C GLY A 464 26.44 -4.34 -10.32
N ALA A 465 26.94 -3.70 -9.26
CA ALA A 465 26.31 -3.72 -7.93
C ALA A 465 25.53 -2.45 -7.64
N ALA A 466 24.36 -2.60 -7.00
CA ALA A 466 23.60 -1.54 -6.38
C ALA A 466 23.13 -1.98 -5.00
N THR A 467 23.13 -1.08 -4.03
CA THR A 467 22.71 -1.39 -2.66
C THR A 467 21.57 -0.48 -2.24
N ILE A 468 20.49 -1.09 -1.79
CA ILE A 468 19.35 -0.40 -1.16
C ILE A 468 19.40 -0.69 0.34
N ARG A 469 19.36 0.37 1.15
CA ARG A 469 19.33 0.28 2.61
C ARG A 469 17.99 0.79 3.12
N ILE A 470 17.41 0.05 4.07
CA ILE A 470 16.15 0.40 4.74
C ILE A 470 16.41 0.31 6.23
N ALA A 471 16.09 1.36 6.95
CA ALA A 471 16.21 1.41 8.41
C ALA A 471 14.89 1.03 9.08
N MET A 472 14.99 0.35 10.21
CA MET A 472 13.89 -0.10 11.06
C MET A 472 13.93 0.64 12.40
N PRO A 473 12.79 1.03 12.98
CA PRO A 473 12.79 1.57 14.33
C PRO A 473 13.19 0.48 15.36
N PRO A 474 13.82 0.86 16.49
CA PRO A 474 14.35 -0.11 17.46
C PRO A 474 13.33 -1.15 17.94
N HIS A 475 12.07 -0.74 18.17
CA HIS A 475 11.01 -1.64 18.64
C HIS A 475 10.58 -2.69 17.60
N MET A 476 10.86 -2.48 16.31
CA MET A 476 10.53 -3.42 15.22
C MET A 476 11.68 -4.37 14.86
N GLN A 477 12.90 -4.11 15.33
CA GLN A 477 14.08 -4.92 14.98
C GLN A 477 13.93 -6.38 15.37
N SER A 478 13.25 -6.68 16.49
CA SER A 478 13.06 -8.05 16.97
C SER A 478 11.99 -8.84 16.20
N SER A 479 11.11 -8.16 15.49
CA SER A 479 9.92 -8.78 14.89
C SER A 479 9.89 -8.75 13.37
N LEU A 480 10.56 -7.78 12.71
CA LEU A 480 10.50 -7.67 11.26
C LEU A 480 11.40 -8.68 10.54
N ILE A 481 10.79 -9.37 9.58
CA ILE A 481 11.47 -10.24 8.63
C ILE A 481 11.21 -9.72 7.23
N PHE A 482 12.25 -9.73 6.39
CA PHE A 482 12.16 -9.30 5.00
C PHE A 482 12.32 -10.47 4.04
N HIS A 483 11.67 -10.33 2.90
CA HIS A 483 11.81 -11.16 1.72
C HIS A 483 11.92 -10.28 0.49
N TYR A 484 12.45 -10.79 -0.62
CA TYR A 484 12.59 -10.05 -1.86
C TYR A 484 12.35 -10.93 -3.08
N ASN A 485 11.98 -10.27 -4.18
CA ASN A 485 12.00 -10.84 -5.52
C ASN A 485 12.80 -9.92 -6.44
N LEU A 486 13.57 -10.51 -7.34
CA LEU A 486 14.23 -9.81 -8.43
C LEU A 486 13.72 -10.39 -9.76
N LYS A 487 13.30 -9.52 -10.68
CA LYS A 487 12.84 -9.92 -12.02
C LYS A 487 13.48 -9.04 -13.07
N SER A 488 13.70 -9.58 -14.26
CA SER A 488 14.04 -8.77 -15.44
C SER A 488 12.83 -7.94 -15.85
N CYS A 489 13.03 -6.66 -16.13
CA CYS A 489 11.97 -5.78 -16.66
C CYS A 489 11.62 -6.13 -18.10
N ASP A 490 12.57 -6.61 -18.89
CA ASP A 490 12.40 -6.83 -20.33
C ASP A 490 11.67 -8.15 -20.63
N SER A 491 11.96 -9.20 -19.86
CA SER A 491 11.38 -10.54 -20.06
C SER A 491 10.34 -10.92 -19.02
N GLU A 492 10.11 -10.09 -17.99
CA GLU A 492 9.35 -10.42 -16.78
C GLU A 492 9.76 -11.74 -16.10
N SER A 493 10.94 -12.27 -16.47
CA SER A 493 11.49 -13.51 -15.94
C SER A 493 12.13 -13.31 -14.57
N ASP A 494 12.01 -14.28 -13.70
CA ASP A 494 12.71 -14.37 -12.41
C ASP A 494 13.96 -15.26 -12.48
N THR A 495 14.38 -15.64 -13.69
CA THR A 495 15.58 -16.46 -13.95
C THR A 495 16.46 -15.84 -15.03
N TYR A 496 17.78 -16.10 -14.95
CA TYR A 496 18.79 -15.78 -15.95
C TYR A 496 19.68 -17.02 -16.14
N ASP A 497 19.83 -17.52 -17.38
CA ASP A 497 20.52 -18.76 -17.72
C ASP A 497 20.11 -19.97 -16.85
N GLY A 498 18.80 -20.08 -16.55
CA GLY A 498 18.25 -21.14 -15.72
C GLY A 498 18.49 -20.97 -14.23
N VAL A 499 19.18 -19.91 -13.79
CA VAL A 499 19.45 -19.59 -12.39
C VAL A 499 18.47 -18.55 -11.88
N SER A 500 17.90 -18.76 -10.69
CA SER A 500 17.00 -17.78 -10.07
C SER A 500 17.71 -16.45 -9.82
N LEU A 501 17.11 -15.33 -10.25
CA LEU A 501 17.61 -13.98 -10.02
C LEU A 501 17.74 -13.64 -8.53
N LYS A 502 17.02 -14.32 -7.64
CA LYS A 502 17.19 -14.18 -6.17
C LYS A 502 18.62 -14.48 -5.72
N ARG A 503 19.34 -15.32 -6.43
CA ARG A 503 20.74 -15.67 -6.12
C ARG A 503 21.75 -14.59 -6.54
N PHE A 504 21.27 -13.47 -7.07
CA PHE A 504 22.06 -12.28 -7.37
C PHE A 504 21.77 -11.12 -6.39
N VAL A 505 21.09 -11.41 -5.28
CA VAL A 505 20.80 -10.44 -4.23
C VAL A 505 21.28 -10.97 -2.88
N MET A 506 22.14 -10.20 -2.23
CA MET A 506 22.55 -10.45 -0.85
C MET A 506 21.76 -9.54 0.08
N GLN A 507 20.84 -10.13 0.85
CA GLN A 507 20.14 -9.46 1.93
C GLN A 507 20.90 -9.67 3.22
N SER A 508 21.21 -8.59 3.95
CA SER A 508 21.87 -8.66 5.25
C SER A 508 21.26 -7.66 6.23
N VAL A 509 21.36 -7.92 7.51
CA VAL A 509 20.87 -7.05 8.58
C VAL A 509 22.02 -6.74 9.53
N VAL A 510 22.30 -5.44 9.70
CA VAL A 510 23.30 -4.93 10.64
C VAL A 510 22.66 -3.82 11.48
N GLY A 511 22.53 -4.08 12.79
CA GLY A 511 21.83 -3.16 13.68
C GLY A 511 20.39 -2.97 13.25
N GLU A 512 20.04 -1.72 13.00
CA GLU A 512 18.69 -1.30 12.55
C GLU A 512 18.52 -1.28 11.02
N ILE A 513 19.55 -1.60 10.26
CA ILE A 513 19.55 -1.49 8.80
C ILE A 513 19.48 -2.87 8.15
N VAL A 514 18.47 -3.06 7.28
CA VAL A 514 18.46 -4.13 6.30
C VAL A 514 19.01 -3.61 4.97
N ALA A 515 19.96 -4.30 4.39
CA ALA A 515 20.59 -3.99 3.12
C ALA A 515 20.27 -5.07 2.07
N PHE A 516 19.90 -4.64 0.87
CA PHE A 516 19.72 -5.48 -0.31
C PHE A 516 20.80 -5.08 -1.32
N ARG A 517 21.88 -5.85 -1.42
CA ARG A 517 22.93 -5.66 -2.41
C ARG A 517 22.63 -6.52 -3.63
N VAL A 518 22.22 -5.87 -4.70
CA VAL A 518 21.92 -6.50 -5.99
C VAL A 518 23.18 -6.48 -6.83
N HIS A 519 23.59 -7.63 -7.38
CA HIS A 519 24.60 -7.75 -8.42
C HIS A 519 23.93 -8.19 -9.71
N ALA A 520 23.84 -7.32 -10.70
CA ALA A 520 23.21 -7.65 -11.97
C ALA A 520 23.96 -8.77 -12.71
N PRO A 521 23.29 -9.82 -13.19
CA PRO A 521 23.96 -10.89 -13.95
C PRO A 521 24.35 -10.46 -15.37
N CYS A 522 23.68 -9.43 -15.91
CA CYS A 522 23.93 -8.86 -17.23
C CYS A 522 23.51 -7.38 -17.26
N SER A 523 23.87 -6.69 -18.33
CA SER A 523 23.30 -5.34 -18.60
C SER A 523 21.79 -5.45 -18.86
N GLY A 524 21.05 -4.45 -18.41
CA GLY A 524 19.58 -4.41 -18.50
C GLY A 524 18.94 -3.78 -17.26
N SER A 525 17.63 -3.85 -17.20
CA SER A 525 16.82 -3.33 -16.07
C SER A 525 16.15 -4.47 -15.30
N PHE A 526 16.20 -4.37 -13.99
CA PHE A 526 15.63 -5.35 -13.08
C PHE A 526 14.68 -4.68 -12.09
N LEU A 527 13.61 -5.34 -11.71
CA LEU A 527 12.67 -4.90 -10.69
C LEU A 527 12.95 -5.66 -9.39
N LEU A 528 13.40 -4.94 -8.36
CA LEU A 528 13.51 -5.44 -7.00
C LEU A 528 12.23 -5.12 -6.24
N ASP A 529 11.51 -6.13 -5.79
CA ASP A 529 10.33 -5.99 -4.93
C ASP A 529 10.69 -6.49 -3.52
N VAL A 530 10.56 -5.62 -2.52
CA VAL A 530 10.88 -5.93 -1.12
C VAL A 530 9.59 -6.13 -0.36
N PHE A 531 9.53 -7.23 0.40
CA PHE A 531 8.40 -7.64 1.21
C PHE A 531 8.80 -7.68 2.67
N ALA A 532 7.88 -7.40 3.57
CA ALA A 532 8.10 -7.53 5.01
C ALA A 532 6.90 -8.20 5.71
N ASN A 533 7.18 -8.80 6.85
CA ASN A 533 6.20 -9.29 7.79
C ASN A 533 6.69 -9.09 9.21
N ALA A 534 5.82 -8.65 10.10
CA ALA A 534 6.10 -8.62 11.54
C ALA A 534 5.66 -9.95 12.16
N VAL A 535 6.58 -10.64 12.80
CA VAL A 535 6.35 -11.95 13.42
C VAL A 535 6.96 -11.98 14.82
N THR A 536 6.30 -12.69 15.71
CA THR A 536 6.90 -13.03 17.00
C THR A 536 7.87 -14.21 16.83
N PRO A 537 8.88 -14.35 17.71
CA PRO A 537 9.75 -15.52 17.70
C PRO A 537 8.96 -16.85 17.75
N ARG A 538 7.87 -16.89 18.52
CA ARG A 538 7.02 -18.07 18.64
C ARG A 538 6.33 -18.42 17.31
N GLU A 539 5.70 -17.43 16.64
CA GLU A 539 5.06 -17.65 15.33
C GLU A 539 6.06 -18.12 14.27
N TYR A 540 7.30 -17.59 14.31
CA TYR A 540 8.34 -18.01 13.37
C TYR A 540 8.77 -19.48 13.60
N LEU A 541 8.88 -19.89 14.86
CA LEU A 541 9.31 -21.22 15.26
C LEU A 541 8.26 -22.32 15.03
N THR A 542 6.97 -21.96 14.97
CA THR A 542 5.89 -22.92 14.63
C THR A 542 5.96 -23.39 13.16
N GLY A 543 6.71 -22.70 12.31
CA GLY A 543 6.82 -23.02 10.88
C GLY A 543 5.54 -22.77 10.08
N GLU A 544 4.58 -22.03 10.62
CA GLU A 544 3.37 -21.66 9.89
C GLU A 544 3.68 -20.79 8.65
N PRO A 545 2.92 -20.92 7.56
CA PRO A 545 3.13 -20.13 6.35
C PRO A 545 2.98 -18.63 6.62
N MET A 546 4.06 -17.90 6.50
CA MET A 546 4.08 -16.45 6.70
C MET A 546 3.55 -15.71 5.47
N LYS A 547 2.74 -14.67 5.71
CA LYS A 547 2.21 -13.80 4.66
C LYS A 547 3.06 -12.53 4.55
N PHE A 548 3.97 -12.51 3.62
CA PHE A 548 4.73 -11.31 3.29
C PHE A 548 3.92 -10.37 2.41
N LYS A 549 3.96 -9.07 2.73
CA LYS A 549 3.35 -8.00 1.93
C LYS A 549 4.45 -7.09 1.39
N SER A 550 4.30 -6.64 0.13
CA SER A 550 5.24 -5.70 -0.49
C SER A 550 5.26 -4.38 0.27
N VAL A 551 6.45 -3.89 0.58
CA VAL A 551 6.66 -2.61 1.29
C VAL A 551 7.27 -1.55 0.37
N CYS A 552 8.16 -1.92 -0.56
CA CYS A 552 8.73 -1.00 -1.53
C CYS A 552 9.26 -1.74 -2.77
N LYS A 553 9.41 -0.99 -3.87
CA LYS A 553 9.94 -1.49 -5.16
C LYS A 553 10.95 -0.52 -5.73
N PHE A 554 11.97 -1.08 -6.40
CA PHE A 554 13.02 -0.34 -7.07
C PHE A 554 13.30 -0.89 -8.47
N ARG A 555 13.61 -0.02 -9.40
CA ARG A 555 14.23 -0.43 -10.66
C ARG A 555 15.74 -0.34 -10.51
N ILE A 556 16.43 -1.45 -10.78
CA ILE A 556 17.89 -1.51 -10.81
C ILE A 556 18.31 -1.50 -12.27
N THR A 557 19.12 -0.52 -12.67
CA THR A 557 19.57 -0.40 -14.06
C THR A 557 21.08 -0.64 -14.12
N CYS A 558 21.47 -1.65 -14.89
CA CYS A 558 22.85 -1.98 -15.17
C CYS A 558 23.17 -1.65 -16.64
N ILE A 559 23.99 -0.62 -16.86
CA ILE A 559 24.37 -0.18 -18.20
C ILE A 559 25.48 -1.06 -18.75
N SER A 560 26.48 -1.37 -17.93
CA SER A 560 27.63 -2.18 -18.32
C SER A 560 28.19 -2.94 -17.12
N LEU A 561 28.83 -4.07 -17.39
CA LEU A 561 29.46 -4.92 -16.39
C LEU A 561 30.95 -5.05 -16.70
N ALA A 562 31.79 -4.72 -15.75
CA ALA A 562 33.25 -4.96 -15.82
C ALA A 562 33.61 -6.40 -15.50
N THR A 563 32.77 -7.13 -14.76
CA THR A 563 32.98 -8.51 -14.30
C THR A 563 31.72 -9.34 -14.43
N VAL A 564 31.91 -10.63 -14.77
CA VAL A 564 30.80 -11.60 -14.75
C VAL A 564 30.48 -11.97 -13.30
N MET A 565 29.21 -11.81 -12.93
CA MET A 565 28.76 -12.13 -11.58
C MET A 565 28.45 -13.62 -11.45
N VAL A 566 29.00 -14.23 -10.41
CA VAL A 566 28.68 -15.61 -10.03
C VAL A 566 27.48 -15.57 -9.07
N PRO A 567 26.44 -16.40 -9.31
CA PRO A 567 25.30 -16.46 -8.40
C PRO A 567 25.74 -16.94 -7.02
N LEU A 568 25.13 -16.38 -5.97
CA LEU A 568 25.34 -16.86 -4.60
C LEU A 568 24.99 -18.36 -4.49
N PRO A 569 25.60 -19.10 -3.56
CA PRO A 569 25.23 -20.50 -3.31
C PRO A 569 23.74 -20.66 -3.08
N ASP A 570 23.18 -21.82 -3.48
CA ASP A 570 21.74 -22.08 -3.41
C ASP A 570 21.31 -22.44 -1.97
N CYS A 571 21.28 -21.42 -1.13
CA CYS A 571 20.89 -21.50 0.28
C CYS A 571 19.43 -21.15 0.48
N ALA A 572 18.92 -21.41 1.68
CA ALA A 572 17.58 -21.01 2.10
C ALA A 572 17.34 -19.52 1.88
N GLY A 573 16.09 -19.13 1.59
CA GLY A 573 15.70 -17.73 1.39
C GLY A 573 15.90 -16.86 2.62
N GLY A 574 15.99 -15.54 2.43
CA GLY A 574 16.10 -14.55 3.49
C GLY A 574 17.52 -14.02 3.71
N GLU A 575 17.73 -13.41 4.87
CA GLU A 575 18.95 -12.68 5.21
C GLU A 575 20.16 -13.58 5.43
N TRP A 576 21.32 -13.06 5.04
CA TRP A 576 22.63 -13.60 5.35
C TRP A 576 23.16 -13.02 6.67
N GLY A 577 23.89 -13.82 7.43
CA GLY A 577 24.44 -13.45 8.71
C GLY A 577 23.62 -13.90 9.90
N PRO A 578 24.10 -13.66 11.13
CA PRO A 578 23.51 -14.19 12.35
C PRO A 578 22.38 -13.33 12.95
N ALA A 579 22.03 -12.20 12.33
CA ALA A 579 21.07 -11.26 12.92
C ALA A 579 19.71 -11.91 13.22
N LYS A 580 19.19 -12.77 12.32
CA LYS A 580 17.94 -13.51 12.52
C LYS A 580 18.08 -14.54 13.65
N ALA A 581 19.19 -15.26 13.72
CA ALA A 581 19.49 -16.22 14.79
C ALA A 581 19.41 -15.54 16.17
N ARG A 582 20.02 -14.37 16.30
CA ARG A 582 19.98 -13.58 17.53
C ARG A 582 18.56 -13.10 17.87
N ARG A 583 17.85 -12.54 16.90
CA ARG A 583 16.53 -11.92 17.13
C ARG A 583 15.43 -12.93 17.44
N LEU A 584 15.35 -14.01 16.66
CA LEU A 584 14.23 -14.96 16.72
C LEU A 584 14.56 -16.22 17.54
N PHE A 585 15.83 -16.64 17.58
CA PHE A 585 16.22 -17.89 18.23
C PHE A 585 16.99 -17.69 19.54
N GLY A 586 17.39 -16.46 19.87
CA GLY A 586 18.22 -16.21 21.04
C GLY A 586 19.63 -16.82 20.93
N LEU A 587 20.12 -17.03 19.69
CA LEU A 587 21.48 -17.47 19.41
C LEU A 587 22.39 -16.27 19.25
N GLU A 588 23.21 -16.01 20.25
CA GLU A 588 24.14 -14.90 20.26
C GLU A 588 25.47 -15.33 19.62
N PRO A 589 25.92 -14.66 18.55
CA PRO A 589 27.15 -15.01 17.88
C PRO A 589 28.35 -14.68 18.77
N LEU A 590 29.15 -15.69 19.12
CA LEU A 590 30.44 -15.56 19.81
C LEU A 590 31.62 -15.44 18.81
N SER A 591 31.37 -15.82 17.55
CA SER A 591 32.30 -15.64 16.44
C SER A 591 31.53 -15.21 15.20
N HIS A 592 32.20 -14.59 14.23
CA HIS A 592 31.67 -14.26 12.91
C HIS A 592 30.33 -13.49 12.94
N PRO A 593 30.31 -12.23 13.43
CA PRO A 593 29.12 -11.40 13.48
C PRO A 593 28.64 -10.94 12.09
N ASP A 594 29.51 -11.04 11.06
CA ASP A 594 29.23 -10.59 9.70
C ASP A 594 28.65 -11.71 8.84
N ALA A 595 27.88 -11.32 7.83
CA ALA A 595 27.27 -12.23 6.87
C ALA A 595 28.28 -12.89 5.91
N LEU A 596 29.40 -12.19 5.62
CA LEU A 596 30.47 -12.65 4.79
C LEU A 596 31.68 -13.04 5.65
N VAL A 597 32.14 -14.27 5.50
CA VAL A 597 33.25 -14.84 6.27
C VAL A 597 34.38 -15.26 5.33
N PHE A 598 35.58 -14.89 5.67
CA PHE A 598 36.80 -15.40 5.01
C PHE A 598 37.39 -16.50 5.87
N ALA A 599 37.66 -17.64 5.27
CA ALA A 599 38.16 -18.82 5.98
C ALA A 599 39.32 -19.48 5.24
N GLY A 600 40.15 -20.20 5.99
CA GLY A 600 41.15 -21.09 5.46
C GLY A 600 40.57 -22.45 5.06
N ARG A 601 41.19 -23.54 5.48
CA ARG A 601 40.69 -24.91 5.23
C ARG A 601 39.58 -25.35 6.16
N SER A 602 39.40 -24.65 7.29
CA SER A 602 38.36 -24.93 8.28
C SER A 602 37.81 -23.64 8.87
N LEU A 603 36.60 -23.72 9.41
CA LEU A 603 35.92 -22.64 10.06
C LEU A 603 35.14 -23.18 11.27
N HIS A 604 35.17 -22.45 12.38
CA HIS A 604 34.37 -22.76 13.56
C HIS A 604 33.44 -21.59 13.85
N VAL A 605 32.13 -21.80 13.66
CA VAL A 605 31.09 -20.79 13.94
C VAL A 605 30.47 -21.11 15.28
N LYS A 606 30.54 -20.15 16.24
CA LYS A 606 30.10 -20.34 17.62
C LYS A 606 28.97 -19.44 17.99
N PHE A 607 27.94 -19.99 18.66
CA PHE A 607 26.82 -19.26 19.22
C PHE A 607 26.57 -19.64 20.68
N ARG A 608 26.25 -18.67 21.51
CA ARG A 608 25.70 -18.87 22.84
C ARG A 608 24.17 -18.97 22.76
N MET A 609 23.61 -19.99 23.34
CA MET A 609 22.15 -20.17 23.43
C MET A 609 21.61 -19.40 24.63
N ARG A 610 20.72 -18.43 24.40
CA ARG A 610 19.98 -17.70 25.43
C ARG A 610 18.64 -18.35 25.76
N ARG A 611 18.25 -19.37 25.01
CA ARG A 611 17.04 -20.18 25.17
C ARG A 611 17.37 -21.63 24.88
N PRO A 612 16.64 -22.58 25.45
CA PRO A 612 16.83 -23.99 25.15
C PRO A 612 16.43 -24.28 23.70
N LEU A 613 17.38 -24.72 22.90
CA LEU A 613 17.21 -25.14 21.52
C LEU A 613 17.68 -26.57 21.37
N ALA A 614 17.05 -27.31 20.46
CA ALA A 614 17.34 -28.70 20.19
C ALA A 614 17.50 -28.98 18.70
N ALA A 615 18.14 -30.10 18.39
CA ALA A 615 18.22 -30.65 17.02
C ALA A 615 18.80 -29.68 15.98
N PHE A 616 20.05 -29.27 16.15
CA PHE A 616 20.76 -28.47 15.16
C PHE A 616 21.12 -29.30 13.92
N VAL A 617 20.86 -28.71 12.73
CA VAL A 617 21.28 -29.25 11.45
C VAL A 617 21.95 -28.13 10.67
N ALA A 618 23.09 -28.43 10.08
CA ALA A 618 23.82 -27.51 9.21
C ALA A 618 24.05 -28.13 7.84
N ALA A 619 23.88 -27.35 6.79
CA ALA A 619 24.09 -27.76 5.40
C ALA A 619 25.09 -26.83 4.71
N LEU A 620 26.06 -27.42 3.99
CA LEU A 620 27.05 -26.69 3.22
C LEU A 620 26.69 -26.75 1.73
N HIS A 621 26.66 -25.59 1.09
CA HIS A 621 26.30 -25.43 -0.32
C HIS A 621 27.49 -24.85 -1.11
N LYS A 622 27.66 -25.32 -2.33
CA LYS A 622 28.60 -24.76 -3.31
C LYS A 622 27.99 -24.92 -4.72
N ASN A 623 28.15 -23.92 -5.57
CA ASN A 623 27.67 -24.00 -6.95
C ASN A 623 28.36 -25.15 -7.69
N GLY A 624 27.54 -25.99 -8.34
CA GLY A 624 28.03 -27.14 -9.10
C GLY A 624 28.43 -28.37 -8.27
N ALA A 625 28.30 -28.33 -6.92
CA ALA A 625 28.60 -29.47 -6.05
C ALA A 625 27.31 -30.15 -5.54
N ASP A 626 27.41 -31.46 -5.33
CA ASP A 626 26.30 -32.24 -4.73
C ASP A 626 26.26 -32.00 -3.21
N GLU A 627 25.14 -31.52 -2.71
CA GLU A 627 24.89 -31.22 -1.30
C GLU A 627 25.15 -32.46 -0.40
N ARG A 628 24.74 -33.64 -0.84
CA ARG A 628 24.99 -34.91 -0.10
C ARG A 628 26.46 -35.20 0.12
N ARG A 629 27.32 -34.78 -0.84
CA ARG A 629 28.79 -34.91 -0.68
C ARG A 629 29.36 -33.92 0.31
N LEU A 630 28.72 -32.72 0.40
CA LEU A 630 29.18 -31.66 1.28
C LEU A 630 28.71 -31.84 2.73
N SER A 631 27.67 -32.61 3.01
CA SER A 631 27.15 -32.84 4.37
C SER A 631 28.18 -33.42 5.34
N ARG A 632 29.13 -34.25 4.87
CA ARG A 632 30.19 -34.83 5.67
C ARG A 632 31.27 -33.83 6.15
N TYR A 633 31.29 -32.63 5.61
CA TYR A 633 32.26 -31.58 5.94
C TYR A 633 31.71 -30.59 6.99
N VAL A 634 30.53 -30.86 7.54
CA VAL A 634 29.92 -30.04 8.59
C VAL A 634 29.49 -30.93 9.74
N SER A 635 29.87 -30.55 10.94
CA SER A 635 29.42 -31.17 12.20
C SER A 635 29.21 -30.09 13.24
N HIS A 636 28.56 -30.40 14.36
CA HIS A 636 28.43 -29.47 15.48
C HIS A 636 28.66 -30.17 16.81
N THR A 637 29.06 -29.39 17.81
CA THR A 637 29.18 -29.79 19.22
C THR A 637 28.45 -28.79 20.08
N ILE A 638 27.90 -29.26 21.22
CA ILE A 638 27.27 -28.43 22.23
C ILE A 638 28.06 -28.63 23.53
N GLU A 639 28.52 -27.52 24.10
CA GLU A 639 29.33 -27.49 25.31
C GLU A 639 28.76 -26.51 26.32
N PRO A 640 28.84 -26.77 27.65
CA PRO A 640 28.46 -25.81 28.66
C PRO A 640 29.23 -24.50 28.51
N TYR A 641 28.55 -23.37 28.67
CA TYR A 641 29.24 -22.07 28.68
C TYR A 641 30.00 -21.89 29.99
N VAL A 642 31.31 -21.74 29.93
CA VAL A 642 32.16 -21.39 31.05
C VAL A 642 32.48 -19.90 30.98
N PRO A 643 31.99 -19.03 31.89
CA PRO A 643 32.35 -17.62 31.89
C PRO A 643 33.85 -17.47 32.15
N VAL A 644 34.56 -16.76 31.30
CA VAL A 644 35.93 -16.34 31.55
C VAL A 644 35.86 -15.03 32.34
N ASP A 645 36.16 -15.10 33.66
CA ASP A 645 36.33 -14.02 34.61
C ASP A 645 35.36 -12.81 34.52
N GLU A 646 34.26 -12.87 35.28
CA GLU A 646 33.69 -11.69 35.91
C GLU A 646 33.31 -12.06 37.36
N ALA A 647 34.25 -11.83 38.28
CA ALA A 647 33.94 -11.76 39.70
C ALA A 647 33.26 -10.41 39.95
N ASN A 648 31.95 -10.41 40.02
CA ASN A 648 31.06 -9.62 40.85
C ASN A 648 29.74 -9.31 40.09
N ASP A 649 28.70 -9.71 40.76
CA ASP A 649 27.28 -9.45 40.46
C ASP A 649 26.61 -10.52 39.61
N VAL A 650 26.12 -11.52 40.29
CA VAL A 650 25.40 -12.64 39.67
C VAL A 650 23.97 -12.64 40.19
N ASP A 651 23.09 -12.30 39.30
CA ASP A 651 21.73 -12.79 39.32
C ASP A 651 21.78 -14.30 39.06
N ARG A 652 21.74 -15.10 40.12
CA ARG A 652 21.95 -16.56 40.13
C ARG A 652 20.85 -17.38 39.44
N ASP A 653 19.79 -16.71 38.93
CA ASP A 653 18.66 -17.32 38.23
C ASP A 653 18.72 -17.12 36.70
N ALA A 654 19.74 -16.46 36.15
CA ALA A 654 19.88 -16.32 34.70
C ALA A 654 20.39 -17.64 34.10
N PHE A 655 19.65 -18.21 33.18
CA PHE A 655 20.04 -19.35 32.35
C PHE A 655 21.42 -19.12 31.74
N VAL A 656 22.43 -19.81 32.23
CA VAL A 656 23.79 -19.86 31.68
C VAL A 656 23.74 -20.81 30.48
N GLY A 657 23.41 -20.28 29.29
CA GLY A 657 23.16 -21.12 28.13
C GLY A 657 24.41 -21.80 27.59
N ASP A 658 24.21 -22.93 26.98
CA ASP A 658 25.27 -23.70 26.31
C ASP A 658 25.80 -23.00 25.06
N VAL A 659 26.98 -23.40 24.61
CA VAL A 659 27.59 -22.95 23.37
C VAL A 659 27.47 -24.04 22.32
N VAL A 660 26.85 -23.71 21.18
CA VAL A 660 26.88 -24.56 20.00
C VAL A 660 28.03 -24.11 19.08
N THR A 661 28.86 -25.04 18.66
CA THR A 661 29.98 -24.82 17.71
C THR A 661 29.74 -25.65 16.47
N PHE A 662 29.66 -24.98 15.32
CA PHE A 662 29.61 -25.62 14.01
C PHE A 662 31.04 -25.72 13.45
N HIS A 663 31.48 -26.93 13.17
CA HIS A 663 32.77 -27.24 12.59
C HIS A 663 32.61 -27.47 11.10
N VAL A 664 33.21 -26.62 10.29
CA VAL A 664 33.12 -26.68 8.82
C VAL A 664 34.53 -26.90 8.26
N THR A 665 34.70 -27.86 7.37
CA THR A 665 35.91 -28.06 6.60
C THR A 665 35.62 -27.90 5.12
N PHE A 666 36.57 -27.33 4.38
CA PHE A 666 36.39 -27.07 2.96
C PHE A 666 37.24 -28.02 2.13
N PRO A 667 36.60 -28.85 1.26
CA PRO A 667 37.36 -29.79 0.41
C PRO A 667 38.25 -29.09 -0.63
N GLU A 668 37.85 -27.89 -1.05
CA GLU A 668 38.58 -27.07 -2.04
C GLU A 668 38.33 -25.58 -1.79
N GLU A 669 39.11 -24.72 -2.43
CA GLU A 669 38.90 -23.27 -2.39
C GLU A 669 37.63 -22.87 -3.12
N GLY A 670 37.02 -21.73 -2.72
CA GLY A 670 35.88 -21.16 -3.39
C GLY A 670 34.87 -20.56 -2.47
N GLN A 671 33.71 -20.22 -3.05
CA GLN A 671 32.60 -19.64 -2.36
C GLN A 671 31.61 -20.72 -1.92
N TYR A 672 31.25 -20.68 -0.63
CA TYR A 672 30.32 -21.60 0.01
C TYR A 672 29.18 -20.84 0.71
N GLY A 673 28.05 -21.51 0.87
CA GLY A 673 26.97 -21.12 1.76
C GLY A 673 26.82 -22.12 2.89
N LEU A 674 26.68 -21.66 4.11
CA LEU A 674 26.38 -22.48 5.28
C LEU A 674 25.00 -22.14 5.79
N ASP A 675 24.03 -23.04 5.64
CA ASP A 675 22.71 -22.93 6.25
C ASP A 675 22.65 -23.64 7.60
N ILE A 676 22.03 -23.02 8.61
CA ILE A 676 21.85 -23.58 9.95
C ILE A 676 20.36 -23.60 10.27
N TYR A 677 19.88 -24.75 10.75
CA TYR A 677 18.50 -25.01 11.14
C TYR A 677 18.45 -25.47 12.59
N THR A 678 17.39 -25.13 13.31
CA THR A 678 17.14 -25.59 14.69
C THR A 678 15.66 -25.59 15.01
N ARG A 679 15.29 -26.13 16.16
CA ARG A 679 13.95 -26.06 16.75
C ARG A 679 14.02 -25.71 18.23
N GLU A 680 12.94 -25.21 18.78
CA GLU A 680 12.79 -24.97 20.21
C GLU A 680 12.74 -26.32 20.97
N ALA A 681 13.43 -26.41 22.10
CA ALA A 681 13.34 -27.59 22.97
C ALA A 681 11.96 -27.61 23.64
N MET A 682 11.24 -28.71 23.53
CA MET A 682 9.97 -28.88 24.21
C MET A 682 10.21 -29.09 25.72
N PRO A 683 9.40 -28.51 26.59
CA PRO A 683 9.49 -28.80 28.05
C PRO A 683 9.34 -30.28 28.30
N GLU A 684 10.21 -30.84 29.18
CA GLU A 684 10.12 -32.23 29.61
C GLU A 684 8.73 -32.48 30.24
N GLY A 685 7.90 -33.33 29.60
CA GLY A 685 6.56 -33.72 30.10
C GLY A 685 5.44 -33.59 29.06
N MET A 686 5.66 -32.96 27.93
CA MET A 686 4.64 -32.80 26.86
C MET A 686 4.75 -33.83 25.72
N GLU A 687 5.83 -34.61 25.68
CA GLU A 687 6.09 -35.58 24.61
C GLU A 687 5.19 -36.85 24.65
N SER A 688 4.39 -37.08 25.68
CA SER A 688 3.69 -38.35 25.86
C SER A 688 2.15 -38.33 25.81
N SER A 689 1.49 -37.18 25.65
CA SER A 689 0.02 -37.17 25.77
C SER A 689 -0.76 -37.00 24.46
N GLU A 690 -0.13 -36.62 23.35
CA GLU A 690 -0.84 -36.45 22.05
C GLU A 690 -0.61 -37.54 21.01
N MET A 691 0.27 -38.53 21.29
CA MET A 691 0.54 -39.66 20.36
C MET A 691 -0.19 -40.98 20.71
N ALA A 692 -1.15 -40.98 21.63
CA ALA A 692 -1.87 -42.19 22.05
C ALA A 692 -3.22 -42.42 21.35
N ALA A 693 -3.45 -41.80 20.18
CA ALA A 693 -4.65 -42.09 19.40
C ALA A 693 -4.33 -42.23 17.89
N GLY A 694 -3.99 -43.45 17.44
CA GLY A 694 -4.02 -43.78 16.00
C GLY A 694 -2.80 -44.54 15.47
N ASP A 695 -2.83 -45.80 15.69
CA ASP A 695 -2.41 -46.99 14.93
C ASP A 695 -1.54 -46.81 13.65
N THR A 696 -0.42 -47.60 13.63
CA THR A 696 0.31 -48.21 12.51
C THR A 696 1.17 -47.34 11.59
N GLY A 697 2.49 -47.44 11.73
CA GLY A 697 3.40 -47.20 10.63
C GLY A 697 4.77 -46.62 10.97
N LEU A 698 5.79 -47.47 11.16
CA LEU A 698 7.21 -47.15 11.41
C LEU A 698 7.88 -46.26 10.35
N GLY A 699 7.15 -45.79 9.32
CA GLY A 699 7.70 -44.94 8.23
C GLY A 699 7.35 -43.45 8.35
N VAL A 700 6.41 -43.08 9.21
CA VAL A 700 5.84 -41.70 9.29
C VAL A 700 6.59 -40.85 10.31
N ALA A 701 7.18 -41.44 11.35
CA ALA A 701 7.86 -40.70 12.41
C ALA A 701 9.14 -39.97 11.92
N ALA A 702 9.90 -40.58 11.03
CA ALA A 702 11.12 -39.96 10.46
C ALA A 702 10.84 -38.84 9.46
N ALA A 703 9.64 -38.84 8.85
CA ALA A 703 9.19 -37.76 7.96
C ALA A 703 8.56 -36.58 8.72
N ALA A 704 7.91 -36.85 9.85
CA ALA A 704 7.31 -35.81 10.71
C ALA A 704 8.38 -34.98 11.46
N GLU A 705 9.50 -35.59 11.87
CA GLU A 705 10.61 -34.86 12.50
C GLU A 705 11.32 -33.87 11.56
N LYS A 706 11.37 -34.14 10.25
CA LYS A 706 11.98 -33.21 9.26
C LYS A 706 11.17 -31.92 9.04
N HIS A 707 9.88 -31.91 9.36
CA HIS A 707 9.03 -30.74 9.20
C HIS A 707 9.10 -29.71 10.32
N LEU A 708 9.79 -30.00 11.42
CA LEU A 708 9.85 -29.13 12.60
C LEU A 708 11.12 -28.26 12.67
N LEU A 709 12.11 -28.46 11.78
CA LEU A 709 13.33 -27.66 11.76
C LEU A 709 13.12 -26.36 11.00
N THR A 710 13.40 -25.23 11.65
CA THR A 710 13.24 -23.90 11.08
C THR A 710 14.60 -23.30 10.74
N HIS A 711 14.73 -22.66 9.60
CA HIS A 711 15.95 -22.01 9.16
C HIS A 711 16.33 -20.86 10.10
N CYS A 712 17.48 -20.95 10.71
CA CYS A 712 17.99 -20.04 11.74
C CYS A 712 18.85 -18.92 11.15
N CYS A 713 19.92 -19.27 10.46
CA CYS A 713 20.81 -18.31 9.79
C CYS A 713 21.60 -18.97 8.66
N LYS A 714 22.27 -18.14 7.86
CA LYS A 714 23.21 -18.60 6.84
C LYS A 714 24.39 -17.65 6.69
N TYR A 715 25.53 -18.21 6.32
CA TYR A 715 26.74 -17.44 6.06
C TYR A 715 27.22 -17.62 4.63
N LEU A 716 27.74 -16.54 4.03
CA LEU A 716 28.50 -16.60 2.79
C LEU A 716 29.97 -16.70 3.16
N ILE A 717 30.65 -17.78 2.71
CA ILE A 717 32.00 -18.09 3.11
C ILE A 717 32.90 -18.13 1.87
N ASN A 718 33.99 -17.38 1.89
CA ASN A 718 35.07 -17.47 0.91
C ASN A 718 36.25 -18.22 1.52
N SER A 719 36.46 -19.46 1.07
CA SER A 719 37.58 -20.29 1.50
C SER A 719 38.77 -20.13 0.58
N SER A 720 39.96 -19.86 1.15
CA SER A 720 41.23 -19.70 0.43
C SER A 720 42.38 -20.32 1.23
N LYS A 721 43.32 -20.98 0.55
CA LYS A 721 44.49 -21.57 1.17
C LYS A 721 45.50 -20.56 1.72
N LYS A 722 45.36 -19.30 1.34
CA LYS A 722 46.30 -18.23 1.73
C LYS A 722 45.92 -17.54 3.04
N ASN A 723 44.83 -17.92 3.70
CA ASN A 723 44.44 -17.40 5.01
C ASN A 723 44.72 -18.40 6.13
#